data_ec97dcb0c6d7c0b18dd66100ad45f566
#
_entry.id   ec97dcb0c6d7c0b18dd66100ad45f566
#
_cell.length_a   1.000
_cell.length_b   1.000
_cell.length_c   1.000
_cell.angle_alpha   90.00
_cell.angle_beta   90.00
_cell.angle_gamma   90.00
#
_symmetry.space_group_name_H-M   'P 1'
#
loop_
_entity.id
_entity.type
_entity.pdbx_description
1 polymer ?
#
loop_
_entity_poly.entity_id
_entity_poly.type
_entity_poly.pdbx_seq_one_letter_code
_entity_poly.pdbx_strand_id
1 'polypeptide(L)'
;MAGTQAKPYSNGLTYSISQGPDEPPLLPHTIPEHFAEVVSEHGDRPAVICRDPTTTAVTGQETTLSYAALDATSNTLAHSLRSAGVKKGDRVAVKLGNTAEHAALAYAVFKLGAILVPLNPTFNASQVAAALSHLGVEVLVVAAVTDRAYKPCQGRSNLDLLRSLVPDLESGRVESSSVPTLRTVVVVDNTSSHPAVDFRMADYPSLTPYTALAPSSTSSSPSSTRPVVPDSPLHAQDTINIQFTSGTTSHPKAAMLTHTGILNNGYLIAQRMGLAPSDLIVCPPPLFHCFGCVLGYMATATSGAAILFPSPAFDPLASLKMAADHRATGLYGVATMFVSMLELLDKKARLSSDEAVRLPTHLRKGIAAGSSVPESLMRKLYDRLGLSELVICYGMTETSPVSCMTAPSDPLDKRTATIGKVMPHTRVKIVDPGDRSKVVPIGERGELATSGYLVMQGYWGDEEKTKEVRILEPDVDTGRAGSPDGTGEPAVEQNGDGSPGAGRWWMYSGDEASMTADGYVSITGRIKDLIIRGGENIHPLEIENALFQHPLVAEASVVGVPDARHGEAVCAFIVPRAGVATEDDPTFGEDGFARSESQGLPLLRKDDVRAWVRGRLSSHLVPKYVFWTDDYPKTASGKIQKYKLRDAARDLIHIHTGPGSVDEKYEAVLEKQIGAQGGGRSPWEK
;
A
#
# COMPACT_ATOMS: atom_id res chain seq x y z
N MET A 1 -15.70 -21.23 -18.60
CA MET A 1 -15.81 -20.69 -17.23
C MET A 1 -17.03 -19.78 -17.20
N ALA A 2 -18.07 -20.18 -16.52
CA ALA A 2 -19.29 -19.38 -16.44
C ALA A 2 -19.05 -18.25 -15.42
N GLY A 3 -19.00 -17.01 -15.94
CA GLY A 3 -18.98 -15.83 -15.07
C GLY A 3 -20.25 -15.79 -14.24
N THR A 4 -20.12 -15.68 -12.93
CA THR A 4 -21.23 -15.44 -12.01
C THR A 4 -21.87 -14.09 -12.39
N GLN A 5 -22.97 -14.10 -13.12
CA GLN A 5 -23.80 -12.93 -13.36
C GLN A 5 -24.43 -12.54 -12.01
N ALA A 6 -24.42 -11.25 -11.71
CA ALA A 6 -25.22 -10.72 -10.62
C ALA A 6 -26.69 -11.15 -10.83
N LYS A 7 -27.30 -11.80 -9.82
CA LYS A 7 -28.66 -12.33 -9.94
C LYS A 7 -29.66 -11.21 -9.67
N PRO A 8 -30.71 -11.07 -10.49
CA PRO A 8 -31.78 -10.10 -10.24
C PRO A 8 -32.60 -10.49 -9.01
N TYR A 9 -32.94 -9.50 -8.19
CA TYR A 9 -33.93 -9.66 -7.12
C TYR A 9 -35.36 -9.57 -7.67
N SER A 10 -36.36 -9.90 -6.86
CA SER A 10 -37.77 -10.13 -7.24
C SER A 10 -38.46 -9.00 -8.02
N ASN A 11 -37.89 -7.81 -8.11
CA ASN A 11 -38.42 -6.67 -8.87
C ASN A 11 -37.67 -6.42 -10.20
N GLY A 12 -36.81 -7.33 -10.63
CA GLY A 12 -36.06 -7.20 -11.88
C GLY A 12 -34.80 -6.29 -11.79
N LEU A 13 -34.54 -5.69 -10.65
CA LEU A 13 -33.32 -4.92 -10.41
C LEU A 13 -32.16 -5.85 -10.08
N THR A 14 -30.95 -5.46 -10.54
CA THR A 14 -29.69 -6.14 -10.20
C THR A 14 -28.96 -5.29 -9.16
N TYR A 15 -28.57 -5.91 -8.04
CA TYR A 15 -27.90 -5.23 -6.94
C TYR A 15 -26.39 -5.44 -6.97
N SER A 16 -25.65 -4.48 -6.39
CA SER A 16 -24.18 -4.43 -6.33
C SER A 16 -23.63 -5.36 -5.24
N ILE A 17 -23.85 -6.66 -5.41
CA ILE A 17 -23.26 -7.71 -4.56
C ILE A 17 -22.70 -8.82 -5.45
N SER A 18 -21.48 -9.27 -5.13
CA SER A 18 -20.79 -10.31 -5.91
C SER A 18 -19.98 -11.22 -4.98
N GLN A 19 -19.93 -12.49 -5.34
CA GLN A 19 -19.09 -13.50 -4.70
C GLN A 19 -18.06 -14.00 -5.70
N GLY A 20 -16.81 -14.12 -5.25
CA GLY A 20 -15.77 -14.81 -6.01
C GLY A 20 -16.03 -16.32 -6.08
N PRO A 21 -15.32 -17.05 -6.97
CA PRO A 21 -15.43 -18.49 -7.06
C PRO A 21 -14.98 -19.18 -5.77
N ASP A 22 -15.48 -20.40 -5.53
CA ASP A 22 -15.05 -21.25 -4.41
C ASP A 22 -13.84 -22.12 -4.79
N GLU A 23 -13.24 -21.89 -5.93
CA GLU A 23 -12.03 -22.56 -6.45
C GLU A 23 -10.91 -21.55 -6.73
N PRO A 24 -9.64 -21.93 -6.52
CA PRO A 24 -9.18 -23.17 -5.87
C PRO A 24 -9.52 -23.18 -4.37
N PRO A 25 -9.55 -24.35 -3.70
CA PRO A 25 -9.87 -24.44 -2.27
C PRO A 25 -8.84 -23.66 -1.43
N LEU A 26 -9.29 -23.16 -0.28
CA LEU A 26 -8.39 -22.54 0.69
C LEU A 26 -7.41 -23.57 1.26
N LEU A 27 -6.15 -23.15 1.44
CA LEU A 27 -5.15 -23.92 2.15
C LEU A 27 -5.53 -24.01 3.63
N PRO A 28 -5.67 -25.21 4.20
CA PRO A 28 -6.05 -25.38 5.61
C PRO A 28 -4.88 -25.20 6.57
N HIS A 29 -3.67 -25.03 6.05
CA HIS A 29 -2.41 -25.01 6.77
C HIS A 29 -2.15 -23.67 7.48
N THR A 30 -1.27 -23.73 8.48
CA THR A 30 -0.53 -22.56 8.95
C THR A 30 0.57 -22.18 7.96
N ILE A 31 1.09 -20.94 8.03
CA ILE A 31 2.19 -20.49 7.16
C ILE A 31 3.42 -21.42 7.27
N PRO A 32 3.89 -21.82 8.47
CA PRO A 32 5.04 -22.73 8.59
C PRO A 32 4.81 -24.13 7.98
N GLU A 33 3.60 -24.69 8.11
CA GLU A 33 3.27 -25.99 7.53
C GLU A 33 3.32 -25.93 6.00
N HIS A 34 2.66 -24.97 5.38
CA HIS A 34 2.71 -24.79 3.94
C HIS A 34 4.14 -24.49 3.44
N PHE A 35 4.90 -23.67 4.20
CA PHE A 35 6.28 -23.37 3.85
C PHE A 35 7.15 -24.64 3.83
N ALA A 36 6.95 -25.56 4.76
CA ALA A 36 7.66 -26.85 4.78
C ALA A 36 7.36 -27.70 3.54
N GLU A 37 6.13 -27.67 3.03
CA GLU A 37 5.76 -28.33 1.77
C GLU A 37 6.53 -27.71 0.58
N VAL A 38 6.53 -26.36 0.48
CA VAL A 38 7.27 -25.65 -0.57
C VAL A 38 8.77 -25.92 -0.50
N VAL A 39 9.36 -25.98 0.71
CA VAL A 39 10.78 -26.33 0.90
C VAL A 39 11.05 -27.76 0.42
N SER A 40 10.13 -28.69 0.68
CA SER A 40 10.28 -30.08 0.22
C SER A 40 10.26 -30.19 -1.32
N GLU A 41 9.45 -29.35 -1.99
CA GLU A 41 9.30 -29.40 -3.45
C GLU A 41 10.36 -28.56 -4.18
N HIS A 42 10.79 -27.44 -3.59
CA HIS A 42 11.58 -26.40 -4.25
C HIS A 42 12.84 -25.99 -3.48
N GLY A 43 13.34 -26.83 -2.54
CA GLY A 43 14.41 -26.49 -1.61
C GLY A 43 15.66 -25.84 -2.21
N ASP A 44 16.12 -26.31 -3.36
CA ASP A 44 17.32 -25.78 -4.03
C ASP A 44 17.09 -24.52 -4.84
N ARG A 45 15.82 -24.12 -5.05
CA ARG A 45 15.49 -22.93 -5.85
C ARG A 45 15.70 -21.65 -5.02
N PRO A 46 16.09 -20.54 -5.67
CA PRO A 46 16.12 -19.26 -4.99
C PRO A 46 14.72 -18.88 -4.46
N ALA A 47 14.64 -18.52 -3.19
CA ALA A 47 13.44 -17.98 -2.55
C ALA A 47 13.53 -16.45 -2.44
N VAL A 48 14.70 -15.95 -2.00
CA VAL A 48 14.94 -14.53 -1.73
C VAL A 48 16.30 -14.14 -2.30
N ILE A 49 16.32 -13.06 -3.09
CA ILE A 49 17.55 -12.42 -3.56
C ILE A 49 17.50 -10.97 -3.12
N CYS A 50 18.49 -10.56 -2.31
CA CYS A 50 18.60 -9.19 -1.82
C CYS A 50 19.87 -8.54 -2.34
N ARG A 51 19.79 -7.25 -2.67
CA ARG A 51 20.93 -6.45 -3.07
C ARG A 51 21.15 -5.32 -2.08
N ASP A 52 22.35 -5.24 -1.51
CA ASP A 52 22.74 -4.15 -0.65
C ASP A 52 23.15 -2.93 -1.47
N PRO A 53 22.81 -1.70 -1.03
CA PRO A 53 23.27 -0.49 -1.69
C PRO A 53 24.80 -0.36 -1.55
N THR A 54 25.48 0.03 -2.64
CA THR A 54 26.92 0.34 -2.62
C THR A 54 27.19 1.72 -3.17
N THR A 55 28.28 2.32 -2.66
CA THR A 55 28.77 3.62 -3.13
C THR A 55 29.45 3.53 -4.50
N THR A 56 29.89 2.34 -4.91
CA THR A 56 30.51 2.08 -6.20
C THR A 56 29.50 1.52 -7.20
N ALA A 57 29.43 2.14 -8.35
CA ALA A 57 28.34 2.04 -9.32
C ALA A 57 28.11 0.68 -10.00
N VAL A 58 28.82 -0.40 -9.66
CA VAL A 58 28.82 -1.53 -10.57
C VAL A 58 28.01 -2.75 -10.10
N THR A 59 28.12 -3.20 -8.87
CA THR A 59 27.28 -4.30 -8.37
C THR A 59 27.29 -4.29 -6.84
N GLY A 60 26.11 -4.06 -6.22
CA GLY A 60 25.94 -4.29 -4.79
C GLY A 60 26.22 -5.75 -4.44
N GLN A 61 26.64 -6.00 -3.20
CA GLN A 61 26.73 -7.36 -2.69
C GLN A 61 25.34 -7.97 -2.69
N GLU A 62 25.19 -9.15 -3.28
CA GLU A 62 23.93 -9.88 -3.30
C GLU A 62 23.94 -11.02 -2.31
N THR A 63 22.86 -11.15 -1.59
CA THR A 63 22.57 -12.31 -0.74
C THR A 63 21.44 -13.10 -1.38
N THR A 64 21.71 -14.38 -1.69
CA THR A 64 20.72 -15.30 -2.21
C THR A 64 20.44 -16.38 -1.18
N LEU A 65 19.18 -16.53 -0.79
CA LEU A 65 18.70 -17.65 0.02
C LEU A 65 17.84 -18.56 -0.86
N SER A 66 18.22 -19.83 -0.97
CA SER A 66 17.31 -20.87 -1.48
C SER A 66 16.20 -21.13 -0.47
N TYR A 67 15.13 -21.81 -0.87
CA TYR A 67 14.07 -22.21 0.05
C TYR A 67 14.61 -23.03 1.24
N ALA A 68 15.51 -23.99 0.99
CA ALA A 68 16.18 -24.74 2.04
C ALA A 68 17.08 -23.87 2.94
N ALA A 69 17.81 -22.90 2.36
CA ALA A 69 18.65 -21.99 3.14
C ALA A 69 17.80 -21.06 4.00
N LEU A 70 16.69 -20.56 3.46
CA LEU A 70 15.74 -19.72 4.19
C LEU A 70 15.08 -20.51 5.35
N ASP A 71 14.72 -21.80 5.11
CA ASP A 71 14.20 -22.67 6.14
C ASP A 71 15.21 -22.89 7.28
N ALA A 72 16.44 -23.26 6.95
CA ALA A 72 17.50 -23.47 7.91
C ALA A 72 17.82 -22.21 8.73
N THR A 73 17.91 -21.06 8.05
CA THR A 73 18.18 -19.76 8.71
C THR A 73 17.02 -19.40 9.65
N SER A 74 15.79 -19.53 9.20
CA SER A 74 14.62 -19.22 10.03
C SER A 74 14.44 -20.18 11.18
N ASN A 75 14.85 -21.46 11.04
CA ASN A 75 14.88 -22.41 12.16
C ASN A 75 15.91 -21.98 13.21
N THR A 76 17.12 -21.61 12.78
CA THR A 76 18.18 -21.11 13.69
C THR A 76 17.72 -19.88 14.47
N LEU A 77 17.13 -18.91 13.77
CA LEU A 77 16.57 -17.70 14.38
C LEU A 77 15.42 -18.03 15.36
N ALA A 78 14.54 -18.97 15.02
CA ALA A 78 13.46 -19.39 15.88
C ALA A 78 13.99 -20.04 17.18
N HIS A 79 14.99 -20.90 17.11
CA HIS A 79 15.64 -21.47 18.30
C HIS A 79 16.28 -20.37 19.16
N SER A 80 16.93 -19.39 18.56
CA SER A 80 17.56 -18.27 19.28
C SER A 80 16.53 -17.35 19.95
N LEU A 81 15.44 -17.01 19.25
CA LEU A 81 14.33 -16.22 19.80
C LEU A 81 13.65 -16.97 20.97
N ARG A 82 13.44 -18.29 20.85
CA ARG A 82 12.95 -19.11 21.96
C ARG A 82 13.88 -19.07 23.15
N SER A 83 15.20 -19.21 22.93
CA SER A 83 16.19 -19.11 23.98
C SER A 83 16.19 -17.74 24.67
N ALA A 84 15.81 -16.69 23.95
CA ALA A 84 15.57 -15.36 24.49
C ALA A 84 14.19 -15.21 25.18
N GLY A 85 13.41 -16.30 25.29
CA GLY A 85 12.14 -16.35 26.01
C GLY A 85 10.89 -16.15 25.18
N VAL A 86 10.99 -15.97 23.85
CA VAL A 86 9.83 -15.77 22.95
C VAL A 86 8.98 -17.04 22.87
N LYS A 87 7.68 -16.89 23.09
CA LYS A 87 6.65 -17.94 23.09
C LYS A 87 5.57 -17.65 22.06
N LYS A 88 4.67 -18.63 21.83
CA LYS A 88 3.47 -18.43 21.04
C LYS A 88 2.65 -17.25 21.56
N GLY A 89 2.24 -16.35 20.66
CA GLY A 89 1.45 -15.17 20.98
C GLY A 89 2.26 -13.93 21.42
N ASP A 90 3.57 -14.06 21.66
CA ASP A 90 4.42 -12.92 21.96
C ASP A 90 4.66 -12.07 20.71
N ARG A 91 4.77 -10.76 20.89
CA ARG A 91 4.96 -9.79 19.81
C ARG A 91 6.44 -9.53 19.63
N VAL A 92 6.95 -9.82 18.42
CA VAL A 92 8.32 -9.53 17.99
C VAL A 92 8.27 -8.38 16.99
N ALA A 93 8.78 -7.23 17.38
CA ALA A 93 8.81 -6.06 16.50
C ALA A 93 10.05 -6.08 15.59
N VAL A 94 9.84 -5.79 14.30
CA VAL A 94 10.90 -5.77 13.27
C VAL A 94 10.88 -4.44 12.55
N LYS A 95 11.92 -3.62 12.73
CA LYS A 95 12.12 -2.31 12.09
C LYS A 95 13.27 -2.39 11.09
N LEU A 96 13.05 -3.15 10.02
CA LEU A 96 14.02 -3.38 8.94
C LEU A 96 13.43 -2.96 7.58
N GLY A 97 14.30 -2.69 6.62
CA GLY A 97 13.94 -2.58 5.21
C GLY A 97 13.70 -3.94 4.55
N ASN A 98 13.70 -3.96 3.22
CA ASN A 98 13.60 -5.19 2.42
C ASN A 98 14.96 -5.90 2.39
N THR A 99 15.20 -6.77 3.36
CA THR A 99 16.48 -7.48 3.54
C THR A 99 16.25 -8.98 3.76
N ALA A 100 17.32 -9.77 3.60
CA ALA A 100 17.29 -11.20 3.85
C ALA A 100 17.01 -11.52 5.33
N GLU A 101 17.49 -10.69 6.25
CA GLU A 101 17.24 -10.79 7.68
C GLU A 101 15.76 -10.63 8.00
N HIS A 102 15.09 -9.62 7.40
CA HIS A 102 13.65 -9.42 7.57
C HIS A 102 12.86 -10.63 7.06
N ALA A 103 13.20 -11.12 5.87
CA ALA A 103 12.54 -12.30 5.29
C ALA A 103 12.70 -13.54 6.17
N ALA A 104 13.90 -13.82 6.67
CA ALA A 104 14.16 -14.97 7.53
C ALA A 104 13.51 -14.83 8.92
N LEU A 105 13.53 -13.64 9.51
CA LEU A 105 12.86 -13.34 10.79
C LEU A 105 11.36 -13.55 10.71
N ALA A 106 10.71 -13.19 9.60
CA ALA A 106 9.28 -13.41 9.43
C ALA A 106 8.91 -14.89 9.62
N TYR A 107 9.60 -15.80 8.93
CA TYR A 107 9.38 -17.23 9.11
C TYR A 107 9.79 -17.75 10.49
N ALA A 108 10.88 -17.22 11.07
CA ALA A 108 11.29 -17.59 12.43
C ALA A 108 10.19 -17.29 13.45
N VAL A 109 9.60 -16.10 13.38
CA VAL A 109 8.50 -15.68 14.25
C VAL A 109 7.25 -16.54 14.01
N PHE A 110 6.89 -16.79 12.74
CA PHE A 110 5.76 -17.65 12.39
C PHE A 110 5.91 -19.09 12.89
N LYS A 111 7.12 -19.66 12.81
CA LYS A 111 7.43 -21.02 13.29
C LYS A 111 7.27 -21.17 14.79
N LEU A 112 7.45 -20.11 15.56
CA LEU A 112 7.18 -20.09 17.01
C LEU A 112 5.69 -19.88 17.35
N GLY A 113 4.87 -19.44 16.37
CA GLY A 113 3.53 -18.95 16.63
C GLY A 113 3.54 -17.60 17.34
N ALA A 114 4.67 -16.91 17.37
CA ALA A 114 4.77 -15.56 17.84
C ALA A 114 4.24 -14.57 16.77
N ILE A 115 3.87 -13.38 17.19
CA ILE A 115 3.23 -12.40 16.32
C ILE A 115 4.27 -11.45 15.77
N LEU A 116 4.43 -11.45 14.45
CA LEU A 116 5.28 -10.49 13.75
C LEU A 116 4.65 -9.09 13.78
N VAL A 117 5.41 -8.10 14.24
CA VAL A 117 5.01 -6.68 14.25
C VAL A 117 5.99 -5.90 13.35
N PRO A 118 5.73 -5.82 12.04
CA PRO A 118 6.59 -5.08 11.15
C PRO A 118 6.36 -3.57 11.33
N LEU A 119 7.40 -2.87 11.74
CA LEU A 119 7.38 -1.42 11.94
C LEU A 119 7.91 -0.68 10.72
N ASN A 120 7.25 0.41 10.39
CA ASN A 120 7.75 1.32 9.38
C ASN A 120 9.15 1.86 9.76
N PRO A 121 10.20 1.63 8.96
CA PRO A 121 11.55 2.10 9.27
C PRO A 121 11.66 3.62 9.43
N THR A 122 10.72 4.39 8.88
CA THR A 122 10.73 5.86 8.99
C THR A 122 10.09 6.39 10.28
N PHE A 123 9.47 5.53 11.09
CA PHE A 123 8.92 5.94 12.39
C PHE A 123 10.00 6.59 13.26
N ASN A 124 9.64 7.73 13.87
CA ASN A 124 10.50 8.39 14.85
C ASN A 124 10.47 7.68 16.21
N ALA A 125 11.29 8.12 17.14
CA ALA A 125 11.44 7.50 18.45
C ALA A 125 10.12 7.40 19.23
N SER A 126 9.30 8.47 19.24
CA SER A 126 8.02 8.48 19.95
C SER A 126 7.00 7.52 19.31
N GLN A 127 6.97 7.43 17.98
CA GLN A 127 6.08 6.50 17.28
C GLN A 127 6.49 5.04 17.53
N VAL A 128 7.79 4.74 17.54
CA VAL A 128 8.28 3.41 17.89
C VAL A 128 7.94 3.07 19.32
N ALA A 129 8.26 3.94 20.28
CA ALA A 129 7.96 3.71 21.71
C ALA A 129 6.46 3.47 21.93
N ALA A 130 5.60 4.28 21.32
CA ALA A 130 4.15 4.14 21.40
C ALA A 130 3.67 2.78 20.81
N ALA A 131 4.18 2.36 19.66
CA ALA A 131 3.84 1.09 19.04
C ALA A 131 4.27 -0.11 19.90
N LEU A 132 5.51 -0.09 20.41
CA LEU A 132 6.05 -1.16 21.27
C LEU A 132 5.27 -1.24 22.60
N SER A 133 5.01 -0.12 23.24
CA SER A 133 4.27 -0.06 24.52
C SER A 133 2.82 -0.52 24.34
N HIS A 134 2.13 -0.05 23.28
CA HIS A 134 0.74 -0.44 22.98
C HIS A 134 0.58 -1.96 22.82
N LEU A 135 1.54 -2.60 22.16
CA LEU A 135 1.52 -4.05 21.92
C LEU A 135 2.20 -4.87 23.01
N GLY A 136 2.81 -4.24 24.01
CA GLY A 136 3.58 -4.94 25.05
C GLY A 136 4.74 -5.77 24.44
N VAL A 137 5.51 -5.18 23.53
CA VAL A 137 6.60 -5.85 22.85
C VAL A 137 7.77 -6.10 23.78
N GLU A 138 8.31 -7.33 23.75
CA GLU A 138 9.48 -7.72 24.53
C GLU A 138 10.78 -7.76 23.72
N VAL A 139 10.67 -8.05 22.43
CA VAL A 139 11.82 -8.16 21.50
C VAL A 139 11.67 -7.19 20.34
N LEU A 140 12.67 -6.31 20.16
CA LEU A 140 12.79 -5.41 19.01
C LEU A 140 13.99 -5.82 18.17
N VAL A 141 13.79 -6.01 16.87
CA VAL A 141 14.88 -6.13 15.89
C VAL A 141 14.92 -4.87 15.05
N VAL A 142 16.08 -4.22 14.96
CA VAL A 142 16.25 -2.94 14.27
C VAL A 142 17.58 -2.90 13.51
N ALA A 143 17.66 -2.19 12.38
CA ALA A 143 18.93 -1.92 11.71
C ALA A 143 19.73 -0.85 12.45
N ALA A 144 21.05 -0.91 12.40
CA ALA A 144 21.92 0.16 12.90
C ALA A 144 21.63 1.49 12.17
N VAL A 145 21.36 1.40 10.88
CA VAL A 145 21.07 2.53 10.00
C VAL A 145 19.77 2.31 9.25
N THR A 146 18.87 3.28 9.28
CA THR A 146 17.67 3.28 8.44
C THR A 146 18.00 3.84 7.06
N ASP A 147 17.81 3.03 6.01
CA ASP A 147 17.95 3.43 4.62
C ASP A 147 16.92 4.47 4.21
N ARG A 148 17.27 5.34 3.25
CA ARG A 148 16.38 6.38 2.71
C ARG A 148 15.97 6.04 1.29
N ALA A 149 14.67 6.08 1.03
CA ALA A 149 14.15 5.97 -0.33
C ALA A 149 14.74 7.05 -1.23
N TYR A 150 15.03 6.70 -2.50
CA TYR A 150 15.64 7.56 -3.52
C TYR A 150 17.08 8.02 -3.22
N LYS A 151 17.68 7.61 -2.12
CA LYS A 151 19.02 8.06 -1.67
C LYS A 151 19.83 6.85 -1.20
N PRO A 152 20.29 5.99 -2.12
CA PRO A 152 21.09 4.83 -1.76
C PRO A 152 22.36 5.23 -1.00
N CYS A 153 22.77 4.41 -0.06
CA CYS A 153 23.93 4.64 0.84
C CYS A 153 23.83 5.89 1.75
N GLN A 154 22.69 6.59 1.72
CA GLN A 154 22.41 7.70 2.63
C GLN A 154 21.38 7.26 3.65
N GLY A 155 21.84 6.79 4.77
CA GLY A 155 21.01 6.35 5.87
C GLY A 155 20.93 7.38 7.00
N ARG A 156 20.05 7.08 7.96
CA ARG A 156 19.98 7.76 9.26
C ARG A 156 20.33 6.77 10.35
N SER A 157 21.32 7.11 11.20
CA SER A 157 21.63 6.31 12.38
C SER A 157 20.39 6.13 13.25
N ASN A 158 20.20 4.92 13.76
CA ASN A 158 19.18 4.63 14.76
C ASN A 158 19.69 4.75 16.20
N LEU A 159 20.91 5.26 16.42
CA LEU A 159 21.47 5.40 17.75
C LEU A 159 20.62 6.27 18.67
N ASP A 160 20.09 7.42 18.18
CA ASP A 160 19.21 8.29 18.96
C ASP A 160 17.89 7.59 19.32
N LEU A 161 17.33 6.79 18.41
CA LEU A 161 16.18 5.94 18.69
C LEU A 161 16.52 4.92 19.77
N LEU A 162 17.64 4.22 19.64
CA LEU A 162 18.07 3.20 20.61
C LEU A 162 18.27 3.82 22.01
N ARG A 163 18.93 4.96 22.10
CA ARG A 163 19.09 5.70 23.38
C ARG A 163 17.79 6.23 23.95
N SER A 164 16.82 6.59 23.10
CA SER A 164 15.49 7.00 23.58
C SER A 164 14.69 5.85 24.19
N LEU A 165 14.92 4.61 23.71
CA LEU A 165 14.28 3.40 24.23
C LEU A 165 15.04 2.82 25.43
N VAL A 166 16.37 2.79 25.35
CA VAL A 166 17.28 2.26 26.36
C VAL A 166 18.32 3.35 26.67
N PRO A 167 18.09 4.21 27.67
CA PRO A 167 18.94 5.37 27.92
C PRO A 167 20.41 5.04 28.20
N ASP A 168 20.67 3.90 28.87
CA ASP A 168 22.02 3.42 29.18
C ASP A 168 22.33 2.18 28.35
N LEU A 169 22.85 2.40 27.14
CA LEU A 169 23.25 1.34 26.22
C LEU A 169 24.56 0.65 26.65
N GLU A 170 25.34 1.31 27.50
CA GLU A 170 26.63 0.87 27.99
C GLU A 170 26.54 -0.03 29.23
N SER A 171 25.38 -0.11 29.91
CA SER A 171 25.16 -0.88 31.15
C SER A 171 25.19 -2.41 30.97
N GLY A 172 25.02 -2.90 29.74
CA GLY A 172 24.84 -4.34 29.45
C GLY A 172 23.44 -4.86 29.79
N ARG A 173 22.47 -3.98 30.04
CA ARG A 173 21.07 -4.32 30.35
C ARG A 173 20.12 -3.50 29.51
N VAL A 174 18.99 -4.11 29.15
CA VAL A 174 17.88 -3.40 28.48
C VAL A 174 16.90 -2.93 29.55
N GLU A 175 16.95 -1.64 29.87
CA GLU A 175 16.02 -0.97 30.79
C GLU A 175 15.33 0.17 30.05
N SER A 176 14.00 0.14 29.95
CA SER A 176 13.22 1.13 29.21
C SER A 176 12.06 1.64 30.09
N SER A 177 12.05 2.93 30.34
CA SER A 177 10.92 3.59 31.01
C SER A 177 9.74 3.83 30.06
N SER A 178 10.01 4.05 28.77
CA SER A 178 8.98 4.26 27.74
C SER A 178 8.33 2.96 27.26
N VAL A 179 9.04 1.82 27.37
CA VAL A 179 8.56 0.48 27.00
C VAL A 179 8.96 -0.53 28.08
N PRO A 180 8.27 -0.57 29.23
CA PRO A 180 8.67 -1.41 30.37
C PRO A 180 8.73 -2.92 30.09
N THR A 181 8.07 -3.37 29.02
CA THR A 181 8.08 -4.78 28.59
C THR A 181 9.33 -5.16 27.79
N LEU A 182 10.06 -4.18 27.22
CA LEU A 182 11.21 -4.44 26.36
C LEU A 182 12.34 -5.12 27.12
N ARG A 183 12.79 -6.29 26.65
CA ARG A 183 13.82 -7.13 27.26
C ARG A 183 15.04 -7.30 26.39
N THR A 184 14.82 -7.33 25.06
CA THR A 184 15.89 -7.64 24.09
C THR A 184 15.80 -6.67 22.92
N VAL A 185 16.93 -6.04 22.59
CA VAL A 185 17.08 -5.21 21.39
C VAL A 185 18.16 -5.83 20.53
N VAL A 186 17.75 -6.37 19.38
CA VAL A 186 18.63 -7.00 18.39
C VAL A 186 18.95 -5.97 17.30
N VAL A 187 20.23 -5.84 16.97
CA VAL A 187 20.66 -4.90 15.93
C VAL A 187 21.26 -5.65 14.74
N VAL A 188 20.73 -5.38 13.56
CA VAL A 188 21.33 -5.74 12.27
C VAL A 188 22.33 -4.65 11.90
N ASP A 189 23.60 -4.98 11.89
CA ASP A 189 24.66 -4.05 11.52
C ASP A 189 24.78 -3.96 9.99
N ASN A 190 24.25 -2.88 9.43
CA ASN A 190 24.32 -2.54 8.01
C ASN A 190 25.21 -1.32 7.75
N THR A 191 26.13 -1.00 8.67
CA THR A 191 27.01 0.18 8.57
C THR A 191 27.97 0.10 7.39
N SER A 192 28.32 -1.09 6.91
CA SER A 192 29.15 -1.30 5.72
C SER A 192 28.58 -0.62 4.46
N SER A 193 27.25 -0.53 4.37
CA SER A 193 26.55 0.19 3.29
C SER A 193 26.41 1.69 3.53
N HIS A 194 26.81 2.19 4.71
CA HIS A 194 26.63 3.58 5.16
C HIS A 194 27.90 4.18 5.77
N PRO A 195 28.96 4.38 5.00
CA PRO A 195 30.29 4.77 5.53
C PRO A 195 30.31 6.13 6.25
N ALA A 196 29.28 6.95 6.07
CA ALA A 196 29.15 8.23 6.77
C ALA A 196 28.54 8.11 8.18
N VAL A 197 28.07 6.92 8.59
CA VAL A 197 27.44 6.69 9.89
C VAL A 197 28.45 6.02 10.84
N ASP A 198 28.81 6.70 11.91
CA ASP A 198 29.62 6.12 12.98
C ASP A 198 28.71 5.37 13.96
N PHE A 199 28.74 4.05 13.89
CA PHE A 199 28.05 3.13 14.81
C PHE A 199 28.94 1.89 14.97
N ARG A 200 29.30 1.59 16.22
CA ARG A 200 30.11 0.43 16.57
C ARG A 200 29.36 -0.45 17.56
N MET A 201 28.94 -1.61 17.13
CA MET A 201 28.18 -2.54 17.94
C MET A 201 28.85 -2.87 19.28
N ALA A 202 30.19 -2.95 19.30
CA ALA A 202 30.96 -3.26 20.51
C ALA A 202 30.88 -2.19 21.62
N ASP A 203 30.49 -0.96 21.28
CA ASP A 203 30.38 0.13 22.24
C ASP A 203 29.06 0.05 23.05
N TYR A 204 28.13 -0.82 22.67
CA TYR A 204 26.78 -0.90 23.22
C TYR A 204 26.42 -2.30 23.72
N PRO A 205 26.98 -2.75 24.86
CA PRO A 205 26.75 -4.12 25.38
C PRO A 205 25.30 -4.45 25.76
N SER A 206 24.43 -3.45 25.90
CA SER A 206 22.98 -3.66 26.08
C SER A 206 22.28 -4.16 24.81
N LEU A 207 22.93 -4.05 23.64
CA LEU A 207 22.39 -4.47 22.36
C LEU A 207 22.89 -5.88 22.00
N THR A 208 22.02 -6.68 21.41
CA THR A 208 22.36 -8.01 20.91
C THR A 208 22.64 -7.92 19.40
N PRO A 209 23.83 -8.31 18.91
CA PRO A 209 24.06 -8.34 17.48
C PRO A 209 23.22 -9.44 16.82
N TYR A 210 22.65 -9.16 15.64
CA TYR A 210 21.86 -10.14 14.88
C TYR A 210 22.64 -11.44 14.61
N THR A 211 23.95 -11.34 14.40
CA THR A 211 24.84 -12.50 14.22
C THR A 211 24.88 -13.45 15.41
N ALA A 212 24.52 -12.99 16.61
CA ALA A 212 24.40 -13.87 17.78
C ALA A 212 23.13 -14.74 17.73
N LEU A 213 22.06 -14.26 17.03
CA LEU A 213 20.85 -15.03 16.80
C LEU A 213 21.00 -15.97 15.60
N ALA A 214 21.77 -15.56 14.59
CA ALA A 214 22.02 -16.31 13.36
C ALA A 214 23.52 -16.49 13.14
N PRO A 215 24.20 -17.35 13.95
CA PRO A 215 25.62 -17.62 13.76
C PRO A 215 25.85 -18.21 12.37
N SER A 216 26.98 -17.85 11.74
CA SER A 216 27.33 -18.35 10.41
C SER A 216 27.31 -19.88 10.36
N SER A 217 26.97 -20.45 9.21
CA SER A 217 26.80 -21.88 8.97
C SER A 217 27.98 -22.75 9.39
N THR A 218 29.17 -22.15 9.54
CA THR A 218 30.39 -22.85 10.02
C THR A 218 30.43 -23.06 11.53
N SER A 219 29.60 -22.37 12.30
CA SER A 219 29.56 -22.43 13.77
C SER A 219 28.21 -22.96 14.33
N SER A 220 27.19 -23.16 13.49
CA SER A 220 25.89 -23.64 13.94
C SER A 220 25.93 -25.16 14.24
N SER A 221 25.41 -25.53 15.40
CA SER A 221 25.15 -26.95 15.74
C SER A 221 24.11 -27.52 14.78
N PRO A 222 24.23 -28.77 14.30
CA PRO A 222 23.20 -29.43 13.48
C PRO A 222 21.80 -29.46 14.12
N SER A 223 21.71 -29.26 15.43
CA SER A 223 20.43 -29.17 16.14
C SER A 223 19.70 -27.84 15.93
N SER A 224 20.40 -26.75 15.66
CA SER A 224 19.80 -25.42 15.49
C SER A 224 19.11 -25.20 14.14
N THR A 225 19.47 -25.98 13.12
CA THR A 225 18.83 -25.90 11.79
C THR A 225 17.60 -26.80 11.66
N ARG A 226 17.33 -27.67 12.66
CA ARG A 226 16.11 -28.50 12.65
C ARG A 226 14.86 -27.67 12.89
N PRO A 227 13.69 -28.09 12.35
CA PRO A 227 12.43 -27.43 12.63
C PRO A 227 12.20 -27.24 14.12
N VAL A 228 11.81 -26.03 14.50
CA VAL A 228 11.44 -25.73 15.88
C VAL A 228 10.04 -26.27 16.15
N VAL A 229 9.83 -26.87 17.31
CA VAL A 229 8.50 -27.32 17.75
C VAL A 229 7.90 -26.20 18.61
N PRO A 230 6.76 -25.58 18.25
CA PRO A 230 6.12 -24.55 19.07
C PRO A 230 5.73 -25.06 20.47
N ASP A 231 5.62 -24.17 21.45
CA ASP A 231 5.27 -24.53 22.84
C ASP A 231 3.85 -25.06 22.96
N SER A 232 2.99 -24.73 22.03
CA SER A 232 1.64 -25.24 21.88
C SER A 232 1.27 -25.33 20.39
N PRO A 233 0.29 -26.18 20.01
CA PRO A 233 -0.13 -26.30 18.61
C PRO A 233 -0.49 -24.97 17.98
N LEU A 234 -0.08 -24.77 16.73
CA LEU A 234 -0.48 -23.61 15.93
C LEU A 234 -1.84 -23.90 15.29
N HIS A 235 -2.65 -22.84 15.18
CA HIS A 235 -3.94 -22.91 14.51
C HIS A 235 -4.00 -21.90 13.37
N ALA A 236 -4.63 -22.28 12.28
CA ALA A 236 -4.76 -21.42 11.10
C ALA A 236 -5.41 -20.04 11.37
N GLN A 237 -6.23 -19.97 12.43
CA GLN A 237 -6.89 -18.75 12.88
C GLN A 237 -6.10 -17.96 13.95
N ASP A 238 -4.93 -18.42 14.35
CA ASP A 238 -4.09 -17.64 15.26
C ASP A 238 -3.67 -16.31 14.61
N THR A 239 -3.67 -15.22 15.39
CA THR A 239 -3.06 -13.96 14.97
C THR A 239 -1.56 -14.18 14.84
N ILE A 240 -1.02 -13.90 13.65
CA ILE A 240 0.39 -14.14 13.33
C ILE A 240 1.12 -12.86 12.92
N ASN A 241 0.37 -11.83 12.56
CA ASN A 241 0.92 -10.56 12.15
C ASN A 241 0.03 -9.43 12.65
N ILE A 242 0.64 -8.36 13.18
CA ILE A 242 -0.06 -7.13 13.51
C ILE A 242 0.57 -6.01 12.69
N GLN A 243 -0.20 -5.43 11.77
CA GLN A 243 0.25 -4.31 10.95
C GLN A 243 -0.41 -3.00 11.36
N PHE A 244 0.41 -1.96 11.50
CA PHE A 244 -0.09 -0.62 11.74
C PHE A 244 -0.63 0.00 10.46
N THR A 245 -1.89 0.44 10.50
CA THR A 245 -2.51 1.17 9.39
C THR A 245 -2.38 2.67 9.60
N SER A 246 -2.18 3.41 8.51
CA SER A 246 -2.20 4.86 8.54
C SER A 246 -3.64 5.36 8.65
N GLY A 247 -4.21 5.36 9.85
CA GLY A 247 -5.51 5.99 10.09
C GLY A 247 -5.45 7.52 9.89
N THR A 248 -6.60 8.13 9.63
CA THR A 248 -6.78 9.60 9.62
C THR A 248 -6.68 10.21 11.02
N THR A 249 -6.49 9.38 12.05
CA THR A 249 -6.33 9.77 13.46
C THR A 249 -4.85 9.79 13.87
N SER A 250 -4.52 10.51 14.92
CA SER A 250 -3.15 10.71 15.45
C SER A 250 -2.42 9.42 15.83
N HIS A 251 -3.12 8.30 16.05
CA HIS A 251 -2.54 7.02 16.42
C HIS A 251 -2.81 5.96 15.35
N PRO A 252 -1.77 5.29 14.82
CA PRO A 252 -1.94 4.17 13.88
C PRO A 252 -2.70 3.02 14.54
N LYS A 253 -3.65 2.41 13.82
CA LYS A 253 -4.42 1.26 14.29
C LYS A 253 -3.66 -0.04 14.01
N ALA A 254 -3.69 -0.98 14.93
CA ALA A 254 -2.95 -2.23 14.91
C ALA A 254 -3.85 -3.40 14.46
N ALA A 255 -3.93 -3.66 13.14
CA ALA A 255 -4.79 -4.71 12.56
C ALA A 255 -4.21 -6.12 12.80
N MET A 256 -5.02 -7.02 13.38
CA MET A 256 -4.66 -8.41 13.70
C MET A 256 -4.99 -9.34 12.52
N LEU A 257 -3.95 -9.92 11.90
CA LEU A 257 -4.05 -10.80 10.74
C LEU A 257 -3.68 -12.24 11.09
N THR A 258 -4.42 -13.19 10.51
CA THR A 258 -4.26 -14.63 10.80
C THR A 258 -3.38 -15.32 9.77
N HIS A 259 -2.94 -16.57 10.09
CA HIS A 259 -2.32 -17.44 9.09
C HIS A 259 -3.24 -17.64 7.88
N THR A 260 -4.52 -17.97 8.11
CA THR A 260 -5.51 -18.15 7.03
C THR A 260 -5.60 -16.94 6.11
N GLY A 261 -5.70 -15.73 6.69
CA GLY A 261 -5.82 -14.49 5.93
C GLY A 261 -4.61 -14.25 5.04
N ILE A 262 -3.41 -14.26 5.62
CA ILE A 262 -2.16 -13.94 4.91
C ILE A 262 -1.79 -15.04 3.91
N LEU A 263 -1.80 -16.30 4.34
CA LEU A 263 -1.41 -17.44 3.50
C LEU A 263 -2.29 -17.55 2.26
N ASN A 264 -3.61 -17.59 2.48
CA ASN A 264 -4.55 -17.79 1.38
C ASN A 264 -4.63 -16.56 0.46
N ASN A 265 -4.47 -15.35 0.99
CA ASN A 265 -4.44 -14.18 0.13
C ASN A 265 -3.20 -14.21 -0.77
N GLY A 266 -2.02 -14.53 -0.23
CA GLY A 266 -0.81 -14.73 -1.04
C GLY A 266 -0.97 -15.83 -2.09
N TYR A 267 -1.50 -17.00 -1.68
CA TYR A 267 -1.77 -18.13 -2.58
C TYR A 267 -2.72 -17.76 -3.72
N LEU A 268 -3.86 -17.14 -3.41
CA LEU A 268 -4.85 -16.78 -4.42
C LEU A 268 -4.37 -15.65 -5.37
N ILE A 269 -3.53 -14.73 -4.88
CA ILE A 269 -2.84 -13.75 -5.71
C ILE A 269 -1.88 -14.45 -6.67
N ALA A 270 -1.06 -15.40 -6.18
CA ALA A 270 -0.15 -16.18 -7.01
C ALA A 270 -0.91 -16.94 -8.12
N GLN A 271 -2.04 -17.56 -7.78
CA GLN A 271 -2.91 -18.23 -8.75
C GLN A 271 -3.49 -17.25 -9.79
N ARG A 272 -3.97 -16.08 -9.37
CA ARG A 272 -4.52 -15.05 -10.25
C ARG A 272 -3.47 -14.50 -11.21
N MET A 273 -2.23 -14.34 -10.74
CA MET A 273 -1.08 -13.90 -11.51
C MET A 273 -0.47 -15.02 -12.37
N GLY A 274 -0.85 -16.27 -12.14
CA GLY A 274 -0.22 -17.43 -12.77
C GLY A 274 1.27 -17.50 -12.43
N LEU A 275 1.65 -17.25 -11.16
CA LEU A 275 3.05 -17.39 -10.74
C LEU A 275 3.47 -18.84 -10.77
N ALA A 276 4.69 -19.08 -11.22
CA ALA A 276 5.32 -20.39 -11.32
C ALA A 276 6.71 -20.36 -10.66
N PRO A 277 7.28 -21.51 -10.32
CA PRO A 277 8.61 -21.59 -9.73
C PRO A 277 9.73 -20.94 -10.57
N SER A 278 9.51 -20.77 -11.88
CA SER A 278 10.45 -20.09 -12.79
C SER A 278 10.37 -18.56 -12.75
N ASP A 279 9.36 -17.99 -12.06
CA ASP A 279 9.20 -16.53 -12.01
C ASP A 279 10.17 -15.90 -11.00
N LEU A 280 10.68 -14.73 -11.39
CA LEU A 280 11.55 -13.87 -10.60
C LEU A 280 10.87 -12.50 -10.48
N ILE A 281 10.43 -12.14 -9.27
CA ILE A 281 9.59 -10.97 -9.04
C ILE A 281 10.39 -9.89 -8.29
N VAL A 282 10.70 -8.79 -8.95
CA VAL A 282 11.29 -7.61 -8.31
C VAL A 282 10.20 -6.88 -7.53
N CYS A 283 10.38 -6.76 -6.22
CA CYS A 283 9.41 -6.21 -5.29
C CYS A 283 9.99 -5.07 -4.45
N PRO A 284 10.03 -3.83 -4.96
CA PRO A 284 10.42 -2.65 -4.19
C PRO A 284 9.45 -2.29 -3.06
N PRO A 285 8.11 -2.59 -3.13
CA PRO A 285 7.21 -2.34 -2.03
C PRO A 285 7.70 -2.98 -0.72
N PRO A 286 7.56 -2.25 0.42
CA PRO A 286 8.23 -2.63 1.66
C PRO A 286 7.57 -3.84 2.34
N LEU A 287 8.38 -4.72 2.94
CA LEU A 287 7.96 -5.88 3.72
C LEU A 287 7.15 -5.52 4.98
N PHE A 288 7.33 -4.33 5.53
CA PHE A 288 6.53 -3.88 6.67
C PHE A 288 5.08 -3.53 6.30
N HIS A 289 4.76 -3.49 5.02
CA HIS A 289 3.42 -3.21 4.50
C HIS A 289 2.86 -4.44 3.79
N CYS A 290 1.54 -4.62 3.86
CA CYS A 290 0.84 -5.77 3.26
C CYS A 290 1.14 -5.97 1.77
N PHE A 291 1.47 -4.91 1.01
CA PHE A 291 1.90 -5.07 -0.37
C PHE A 291 3.19 -5.90 -0.47
N GLY A 292 4.24 -5.51 0.23
CA GLY A 292 5.51 -6.25 0.18
C GLY A 292 5.41 -7.63 0.81
N CYS A 293 4.78 -7.76 2.00
CA CYS A 293 4.77 -9.03 2.71
C CYS A 293 3.75 -10.05 2.19
N VAL A 294 2.61 -9.63 1.63
CA VAL A 294 1.59 -10.57 1.13
C VAL A 294 1.61 -10.67 -0.39
N LEU A 295 1.41 -9.55 -1.12
CA LEU A 295 1.38 -9.59 -2.59
C LEU A 295 2.75 -9.96 -3.17
N GLY A 296 3.83 -9.50 -2.53
CA GLY A 296 5.20 -9.88 -2.92
C GLY A 296 5.62 -11.21 -2.29
N TYR A 297 5.99 -11.17 -1.01
CA TYR A 297 6.71 -12.26 -0.35
C TYR A 297 5.88 -13.52 -0.18
N MET A 298 4.64 -13.42 0.33
CA MET A 298 3.81 -14.61 0.51
C MET A 298 3.36 -15.20 -0.83
N ALA A 299 2.97 -14.38 -1.82
CA ALA A 299 2.55 -14.89 -3.13
C ALA A 299 3.69 -15.60 -3.87
N THR A 300 4.93 -15.08 -3.82
CA THR A 300 6.08 -15.79 -4.40
C THR A 300 6.39 -17.07 -3.63
N ALA A 301 6.35 -17.04 -2.30
CA ALA A 301 6.62 -18.21 -1.47
C ALA A 301 5.63 -19.35 -1.71
N THR A 302 4.33 -19.05 -1.83
CA THR A 302 3.30 -20.09 -2.07
C THR A 302 3.37 -20.73 -3.47
N SER A 303 4.08 -20.11 -4.41
CA SER A 303 4.23 -20.60 -5.79
C SER A 303 5.61 -21.19 -6.11
N GLY A 304 6.54 -21.22 -5.14
CA GLY A 304 7.93 -21.62 -5.37
C GLY A 304 8.74 -20.65 -6.25
N ALA A 305 8.21 -19.44 -6.51
CA ALA A 305 8.88 -18.36 -7.23
C ALA A 305 9.89 -17.62 -6.33
N ALA A 306 10.80 -16.84 -6.92
CA ALA A 306 11.73 -16.03 -6.15
C ALA A 306 11.27 -14.56 -6.05
N ILE A 307 11.41 -13.98 -4.85
CA ILE A 307 11.29 -12.55 -4.65
C ILE A 307 12.66 -11.89 -4.69
N LEU A 308 12.74 -10.74 -5.36
CA LEU A 308 13.96 -9.96 -5.52
C LEU A 308 13.78 -8.60 -4.84
N PHE A 309 14.59 -8.30 -3.84
CA PHE A 309 14.64 -7.02 -3.16
C PHE A 309 15.79 -6.19 -3.70
N PRO A 310 15.52 -5.16 -4.51
CA PRO A 310 16.56 -4.39 -5.20
C PRO A 310 17.38 -3.51 -4.26
N SER A 311 16.82 -3.16 -3.11
CA SER A 311 17.42 -2.34 -2.06
C SER A 311 16.57 -2.40 -0.79
N PRO A 312 17.12 -2.09 0.40
CA PRO A 312 16.36 -2.07 1.65
C PRO A 312 15.24 -1.00 1.67
N ALA A 313 15.45 0.14 1.01
CA ALA A 313 14.45 1.17 0.76
C ALA A 313 14.36 1.44 -0.75
N PHE A 314 13.22 1.95 -1.23
CA PHE A 314 12.97 2.10 -2.66
C PHE A 314 14.03 2.95 -3.37
N ASP A 315 14.62 2.38 -4.40
CA ASP A 315 15.51 3.03 -5.37
C ASP A 315 15.11 2.64 -6.80
N PRO A 316 14.75 3.62 -7.67
CA PRO A 316 14.28 3.32 -9.02
C PRO A 316 15.38 2.73 -9.92
N LEU A 317 16.64 3.13 -9.73
CA LEU A 317 17.76 2.61 -10.51
C LEU A 317 18.09 1.17 -10.11
N ALA A 318 18.16 0.89 -8.80
CA ALA A 318 18.38 -0.45 -8.28
C ALA A 318 17.29 -1.41 -8.76
N SER A 319 16.01 -0.96 -8.77
CA SER A 319 14.89 -1.75 -9.23
C SER A 319 15.00 -2.14 -10.71
N LEU A 320 15.31 -1.19 -11.58
CA LEU A 320 15.49 -1.45 -13.02
C LEU A 320 16.72 -2.31 -13.31
N LYS A 321 17.85 -2.05 -12.62
CA LYS A 321 19.08 -2.85 -12.76
C LYS A 321 18.84 -4.29 -12.32
N MET A 322 18.23 -4.52 -11.15
CA MET A 322 17.97 -5.87 -10.67
C MET A 322 17.04 -6.63 -11.62
N ALA A 323 16.01 -5.96 -12.16
CA ALA A 323 15.13 -6.55 -13.15
C ALA A 323 15.88 -6.95 -14.44
N ALA A 324 16.83 -6.15 -14.89
CA ALA A 324 17.63 -6.44 -16.09
C ALA A 324 18.68 -7.53 -15.84
N ASP A 325 19.43 -7.46 -14.73
CA ASP A 325 20.53 -8.35 -14.40
C ASP A 325 20.05 -9.79 -14.20
N HIS A 326 18.94 -9.96 -13.48
CA HIS A 326 18.34 -11.27 -13.21
C HIS A 326 17.37 -11.74 -14.30
N ARG A 327 17.13 -10.94 -15.36
CA ARG A 327 16.13 -11.23 -16.39
C ARG A 327 14.76 -11.48 -15.74
N ALA A 328 14.40 -10.64 -14.76
CA ALA A 328 13.20 -10.82 -13.97
C ALA A 328 11.94 -10.86 -14.85
N THR A 329 10.98 -11.70 -14.46
CA THR A 329 9.72 -11.90 -15.18
C THR A 329 8.62 -10.95 -14.67
N GLY A 330 8.79 -10.39 -13.47
CA GLY A 330 7.81 -9.49 -12.88
C GLY A 330 8.42 -8.31 -12.13
N LEU A 331 7.63 -7.22 -12.08
CA LEU A 331 7.96 -5.99 -11.35
C LEU A 331 6.70 -5.44 -10.67
N TYR A 332 6.76 -5.30 -9.37
CA TYR A 332 5.66 -4.78 -8.54
C TYR A 332 5.96 -3.36 -8.09
N GLY A 333 4.93 -2.55 -7.90
CA GLY A 333 5.12 -1.19 -7.43
C GLY A 333 3.83 -0.43 -7.19
N VAL A 334 3.94 0.66 -6.45
CA VAL A 334 2.89 1.68 -6.38
C VAL A 334 3.07 2.67 -7.54
N ALA A 335 2.02 3.42 -7.88
CA ALA A 335 2.04 4.35 -9.01
C ALA A 335 3.26 5.29 -9.01
N THR A 336 3.59 5.87 -7.86
CA THR A 336 4.74 6.79 -7.71
C THR A 336 6.10 6.13 -7.96
N MET A 337 6.26 4.84 -7.59
CA MET A 337 7.49 4.09 -7.88
C MET A 337 7.64 3.88 -9.39
N PHE A 338 6.56 3.51 -10.07
CA PHE A 338 6.58 3.34 -11.53
C PHE A 338 6.85 4.66 -12.27
N VAL A 339 6.24 5.77 -11.82
CA VAL A 339 6.52 7.11 -12.39
C VAL A 339 8.01 7.42 -12.28
N SER A 340 8.61 7.25 -11.10
CA SER A 340 10.04 7.52 -10.88
C SER A 340 10.96 6.65 -11.74
N MET A 341 10.61 5.38 -11.95
CA MET A 341 11.35 4.48 -12.85
C MET A 341 11.25 4.94 -14.32
N LEU A 342 10.07 5.34 -14.79
CA LEU A 342 9.87 5.85 -16.15
C LEU A 342 10.61 7.18 -16.37
N GLU A 343 10.58 8.11 -15.42
CA GLU A 343 11.32 9.36 -15.49
C GLU A 343 12.83 9.14 -15.56
N LEU A 344 13.34 8.17 -14.78
CA LEU A 344 14.75 7.80 -14.85
C LEU A 344 15.14 7.28 -16.22
N LEU A 345 14.29 6.45 -16.84
CA LEU A 345 14.49 5.95 -18.21
C LEU A 345 14.47 7.09 -19.23
N ASP A 346 13.57 8.07 -19.09
CA ASP A 346 13.50 9.24 -19.98
C ASP A 346 14.72 10.16 -19.85
N LYS A 347 15.22 10.36 -18.62
CA LYS A 347 16.46 11.14 -18.38
C LYS A 347 17.67 10.45 -19.01
N LYS A 348 17.81 9.14 -18.82
CA LYS A 348 18.98 8.39 -19.33
C LYS A 348 18.93 8.14 -20.84
N ALA A 349 17.77 8.10 -21.46
CA ALA A 349 17.66 8.07 -22.92
C ALA A 349 18.19 9.33 -23.61
N ARG A 350 18.36 10.43 -22.86
CA ARG A 350 18.91 11.72 -23.33
C ARG A 350 20.42 11.86 -23.07
N LEU A 351 21.04 10.93 -22.32
CA LEU A 351 22.47 10.94 -22.00
C LEU A 351 23.24 10.02 -22.96
N SER A 352 24.53 10.30 -23.16
CA SER A 352 25.43 9.53 -24.03
C SER A 352 25.57 8.06 -23.61
N SER A 353 25.93 7.19 -24.56
CA SER A 353 25.85 5.73 -24.55
C SER A 353 26.49 4.96 -23.38
N ASP A 354 27.45 5.52 -22.65
CA ASP A 354 28.19 4.78 -21.61
C ASP A 354 27.49 4.72 -20.24
N GLU A 355 26.46 5.54 -20.02
CA GLU A 355 25.64 5.51 -18.79
C GLU A 355 24.22 4.96 -18.99
N ALA A 356 23.93 4.36 -20.13
CA ALA A 356 22.61 3.82 -20.43
C ALA A 356 22.23 2.72 -19.44
N VAL A 357 21.09 2.85 -18.77
CA VAL A 357 20.51 1.76 -17.97
C VAL A 357 20.08 0.67 -18.95
N ARG A 358 20.60 -0.55 -18.77
CA ARG A 358 20.12 -1.69 -19.51
C ARG A 358 18.63 -1.90 -19.21
N LEU A 359 17.79 -1.84 -20.23
CA LEU A 359 16.36 -2.07 -20.10
C LEU A 359 16.07 -3.53 -19.73
N PRO A 360 15.20 -3.81 -18.80
CA PRO A 360 14.72 -5.15 -18.53
C PRO A 360 13.85 -5.62 -19.72
N THR A 361 14.22 -6.73 -20.35
CA THR A 361 13.55 -7.25 -21.59
C THR A 361 12.69 -8.48 -21.36
N HIS A 362 12.62 -8.97 -20.12
CA HIS A 362 11.90 -10.21 -19.76
C HIS A 362 10.67 -9.95 -18.88
N LEU A 363 10.45 -8.70 -18.51
CA LEU A 363 9.27 -8.32 -17.74
C LEU A 363 8.00 -8.59 -18.56
N ARG A 364 7.02 -9.19 -17.92
CA ARG A 364 5.67 -9.39 -18.44
C ARG A 364 4.62 -9.24 -17.34
N LYS A 365 4.90 -9.75 -16.13
CA LYS A 365 4.02 -9.74 -14.98
C LYS A 365 4.20 -8.47 -14.15
N GLY A 366 3.14 -7.98 -13.52
CA GLY A 366 3.24 -6.87 -12.60
C GLY A 366 1.99 -6.67 -11.76
N ILE A 367 2.17 -6.07 -10.60
CA ILE A 367 1.06 -5.56 -9.78
C ILE A 367 1.28 -4.07 -9.55
N ALA A 368 0.27 -3.27 -9.89
CA ALA A 368 0.17 -1.88 -9.52
C ALA A 368 -0.96 -1.71 -8.50
N ALA A 369 -0.63 -1.27 -7.28
CA ALA A 369 -1.59 -1.20 -6.18
C ALA A 369 -1.23 -0.12 -5.15
N GLY A 370 -2.03 0.00 -4.08
CA GLY A 370 -1.78 0.89 -2.94
C GLY A 370 -2.29 2.31 -3.11
N SER A 371 -2.56 2.74 -4.32
CA SER A 371 -3.20 4.01 -4.69
C SER A 371 -3.85 3.88 -6.05
N SER A 372 -4.63 4.88 -6.45
CA SER A 372 -5.16 4.95 -7.81
C SER A 372 -4.05 4.91 -8.84
N VAL A 373 -4.22 4.08 -9.87
CA VAL A 373 -3.27 3.93 -10.97
C VAL A 373 -3.90 4.50 -12.24
N PRO A 374 -3.42 5.66 -12.74
CA PRO A 374 -3.98 6.25 -13.94
C PRO A 374 -3.83 5.34 -15.17
N GLU A 375 -4.85 5.29 -16.02
CA GLU A 375 -4.82 4.51 -17.26
C GLU A 375 -3.59 4.86 -18.14
N SER A 376 -3.28 6.15 -18.23
CA SER A 376 -2.13 6.62 -19.00
C SER A 376 -0.79 6.07 -18.49
N LEU A 377 -0.66 5.88 -17.16
CA LEU A 377 0.51 5.24 -16.57
C LEU A 377 0.55 3.76 -16.92
N MET A 378 -0.57 3.04 -16.80
CA MET A 378 -0.66 1.63 -17.17
C MET A 378 -0.20 1.39 -18.62
N ARG A 379 -0.70 2.19 -19.56
CA ARG A 379 -0.29 2.10 -20.98
C ARG A 379 1.20 2.31 -21.17
N LYS A 380 1.80 3.32 -20.49
CA LYS A 380 3.25 3.54 -20.53
C LYS A 380 4.05 2.36 -19.99
N LEU A 381 3.55 1.68 -18.94
CA LEU A 381 4.21 0.50 -18.37
C LEU A 381 4.15 -0.70 -19.33
N TYR A 382 3.06 -0.87 -20.05
CA TYR A 382 2.99 -1.88 -21.13
C TYR A 382 3.99 -1.59 -22.23
N ASP A 383 4.01 -0.34 -22.74
CA ASP A 383 4.82 0.04 -23.91
C ASP A 383 6.32 0.10 -23.59
N ARG A 384 6.69 0.62 -22.41
CA ARG A 384 8.08 0.96 -22.08
C ARG A 384 8.81 -0.14 -21.30
N LEU A 385 8.10 -0.92 -20.48
CA LEU A 385 8.66 -1.96 -19.62
C LEU A 385 8.21 -3.37 -20.02
N GLY A 386 7.34 -3.50 -21.02
CA GLY A 386 6.86 -4.81 -21.48
C GLY A 386 5.92 -5.52 -20.50
N LEU A 387 5.33 -4.83 -19.54
CA LEU A 387 4.48 -5.41 -18.49
C LEU A 387 3.09 -5.78 -19.03
N SER A 388 3.05 -6.68 -20.03
CA SER A 388 1.82 -7.07 -20.74
C SER A 388 0.77 -7.73 -19.84
N GLU A 389 1.20 -8.35 -18.72
CA GLU A 389 0.37 -9.01 -17.72
C GLU A 389 0.25 -8.16 -16.43
N LEU A 390 0.43 -6.82 -16.52
CA LEU A 390 0.26 -5.92 -15.39
C LEU A 390 -1.21 -5.87 -14.97
N VAL A 391 -1.47 -6.00 -13.68
CA VAL A 391 -2.80 -6.01 -13.08
C VAL A 391 -2.92 -4.94 -11.98
N ILE A 392 -4.16 -4.54 -11.70
CA ILE A 392 -4.52 -3.72 -10.57
C ILE A 392 -5.18 -4.60 -9.52
N CYS A 393 -4.90 -4.35 -8.25
CA CYS A 393 -5.63 -4.95 -7.14
C CYS A 393 -6.03 -3.88 -6.11
N TYR A 394 -7.12 -4.17 -5.42
CA TYR A 394 -7.67 -3.37 -4.35
C TYR A 394 -7.78 -4.18 -3.07
N GLY A 395 -7.49 -3.50 -2.00
CA GLY A 395 -7.63 -4.03 -0.66
C GLY A 395 -7.04 -3.09 0.38
N MET A 396 -7.09 -3.52 1.60
CA MET A 396 -6.63 -2.80 2.78
C MET A 396 -5.99 -3.77 3.75
N THR A 397 -5.17 -3.27 4.68
CA THR A 397 -4.52 -4.14 5.68
C THR A 397 -5.54 -5.01 6.39
N GLU A 398 -6.70 -4.46 6.71
CA GLU A 398 -7.82 -5.09 7.40
C GLU A 398 -8.48 -6.24 6.60
N THR A 399 -8.11 -6.41 5.31
CA THR A 399 -8.57 -7.52 4.44
C THR A 399 -7.43 -8.40 3.91
N SER A 400 -6.26 -8.44 4.52
CA SER A 400 -5.13 -9.38 4.39
C SER A 400 -4.38 -9.49 3.04
N PRO A 401 -4.27 -8.56 2.08
CA PRO A 401 -5.10 -7.39 1.93
C PRO A 401 -6.11 -7.43 0.78
N VAL A 402 -5.97 -8.30 -0.26
CA VAL A 402 -6.63 -8.15 -1.56
C VAL A 402 -8.02 -8.76 -1.59
N SER A 403 -9.03 -7.92 -1.83
CA SER A 403 -10.42 -8.33 -1.99
C SER A 403 -10.89 -8.36 -3.45
N CYS A 404 -10.37 -7.46 -4.29
CA CYS A 404 -10.63 -7.42 -5.73
C CYS A 404 -9.34 -7.32 -6.52
N MET A 405 -9.31 -7.95 -7.70
CA MET A 405 -8.12 -7.94 -8.54
C MET A 405 -8.50 -8.18 -10.00
N THR A 406 -7.90 -7.46 -10.94
CA THR A 406 -7.98 -7.78 -12.35
C THR A 406 -7.18 -9.04 -12.66
N ALA A 407 -7.52 -9.72 -13.74
CA ALA A 407 -6.74 -10.85 -14.24
C ALA A 407 -5.89 -10.43 -15.45
N PRO A 408 -4.73 -11.06 -15.71
CA PRO A 408 -3.95 -10.81 -16.91
C PRO A 408 -4.74 -11.02 -18.21
N SER A 409 -5.74 -11.89 -18.19
CA SER A 409 -6.62 -12.19 -19.32
C SER A 409 -7.79 -11.21 -19.48
N ASP A 410 -8.01 -10.30 -18.52
CA ASP A 410 -9.07 -9.30 -18.64
C ASP A 410 -8.78 -8.33 -19.79
N PRO A 411 -9.81 -7.81 -20.47
CA PRO A 411 -9.65 -6.76 -21.47
C PRO A 411 -8.89 -5.54 -20.92
N LEU A 412 -8.09 -4.88 -21.76
CA LEU A 412 -7.21 -3.80 -21.34
C LEU A 412 -7.98 -2.63 -20.68
N ASP A 413 -9.13 -2.27 -21.20
CA ASP A 413 -10.01 -1.25 -20.64
C ASP A 413 -10.46 -1.61 -19.20
N LYS A 414 -10.77 -2.88 -18.94
CA LYS A 414 -11.12 -3.36 -17.60
C LYS A 414 -9.90 -3.31 -16.66
N ARG A 415 -8.72 -3.71 -17.14
CA ARG A 415 -7.48 -3.68 -16.35
C ARG A 415 -6.99 -2.27 -16.01
N THR A 416 -7.39 -1.27 -16.79
CA THR A 416 -6.95 0.12 -16.60
C THR A 416 -7.97 1.01 -15.90
N ALA A 417 -9.25 0.66 -15.95
CA ALA A 417 -10.36 1.47 -15.43
C ALA A 417 -11.02 0.90 -14.18
N THR A 418 -10.71 -0.35 -13.79
CA THR A 418 -11.35 -1.02 -12.64
C THR A 418 -10.32 -1.63 -11.70
N ILE A 419 -10.76 -1.97 -10.50
CA ILE A 419 -9.99 -2.78 -9.54
C ILE A 419 -10.20 -4.29 -9.76
N GLY A 420 -10.87 -4.68 -10.85
CA GLY A 420 -11.13 -6.06 -11.21
C GLY A 420 -12.37 -6.65 -10.56
N LYS A 421 -12.39 -7.97 -10.49
CA LYS A 421 -13.45 -8.78 -9.90
C LYS A 421 -13.07 -9.29 -8.52
N VAL A 422 -14.08 -9.71 -7.77
CA VAL A 422 -13.91 -10.28 -6.43
C VAL A 422 -12.98 -11.49 -6.47
N MET A 423 -12.11 -11.59 -5.48
CA MET A 423 -11.17 -12.72 -5.30
C MET A 423 -11.94 -13.99 -4.86
N PRO A 424 -11.37 -15.19 -5.09
CA PRO A 424 -11.95 -16.43 -4.63
C PRO A 424 -12.24 -16.41 -3.11
N HIS A 425 -13.30 -17.11 -2.67
CA HIS A 425 -13.74 -17.22 -1.27
C HIS A 425 -14.03 -15.86 -0.58
N THR A 426 -14.28 -14.83 -1.38
CA THR A 426 -14.52 -13.45 -0.92
C THR A 426 -15.88 -12.99 -1.44
N ARG A 427 -16.58 -12.19 -0.65
CA ARG A 427 -17.78 -11.47 -1.09
C ARG A 427 -17.53 -9.97 -0.99
N VAL A 428 -18.08 -9.22 -1.94
CA VAL A 428 -18.07 -7.76 -1.94
C VAL A 428 -19.47 -7.27 -2.20
N LYS A 429 -19.91 -6.27 -1.43
CA LYS A 429 -21.14 -5.52 -1.66
C LYS A 429 -20.86 -4.02 -1.67
N ILE A 430 -21.70 -3.28 -2.39
CA ILE A 430 -21.72 -1.82 -2.36
C ILE A 430 -23.02 -1.41 -1.67
N VAL A 431 -22.93 -0.63 -0.60
CA VAL A 431 -24.08 -0.24 0.22
C VAL A 431 -24.26 1.26 0.27
N ASP A 432 -25.46 1.71 0.60
CA ASP A 432 -25.74 3.12 0.87
C ASP A 432 -24.93 3.58 2.09
N PRO A 433 -24.08 4.62 1.98
CA PRO A 433 -23.30 5.11 3.11
C PRO A 433 -24.13 5.62 4.30
N GLY A 434 -25.38 6.04 4.07
CA GLY A 434 -26.30 6.49 5.10
C GLY A 434 -27.09 5.34 5.75
N ASP A 435 -27.20 4.19 5.06
CA ASP A 435 -27.91 3.01 5.54
C ASP A 435 -27.24 1.73 5.02
N ARG A 436 -26.26 1.24 5.77
CA ARG A 436 -25.44 0.05 5.41
C ARG A 436 -26.24 -1.24 5.24
N SER A 437 -27.52 -1.27 5.63
CA SER A 437 -28.40 -2.41 5.37
C SER A 437 -28.87 -2.49 3.91
N LYS A 438 -28.75 -1.39 3.16
CA LYS A 438 -29.21 -1.28 1.77
C LYS A 438 -28.07 -1.49 0.79
N VAL A 439 -28.11 -2.60 0.06
CA VAL A 439 -27.25 -2.81 -1.11
C VAL A 439 -27.78 -1.96 -2.27
N VAL A 440 -26.92 -1.15 -2.88
CA VAL A 440 -27.31 -0.27 -3.99
C VAL A 440 -27.47 -1.06 -5.30
N PRO A 441 -28.32 -0.58 -6.24
CA PRO A 441 -28.39 -1.15 -7.58
C PRO A 441 -27.06 -1.15 -8.33
N ILE A 442 -26.95 -2.01 -9.35
CA ILE A 442 -25.78 -2.03 -10.25
C ILE A 442 -25.58 -0.66 -10.90
N GLY A 443 -24.34 -0.20 -10.91
CA GLY A 443 -23.92 1.09 -11.47
C GLY A 443 -24.04 2.26 -10.50
N GLU A 444 -24.80 2.12 -9.42
CA GLU A 444 -24.87 3.15 -8.38
C GLU A 444 -23.63 3.12 -7.47
N ARG A 445 -23.31 4.29 -6.91
CA ARG A 445 -22.18 4.48 -5.98
C ARG A 445 -22.60 4.24 -4.55
N GLY A 446 -21.71 3.68 -3.75
CA GLY A 446 -21.91 3.45 -2.34
C GLY A 446 -20.63 3.00 -1.64
N GLU A 447 -20.70 2.70 -0.34
CA GLU A 447 -19.58 2.20 0.43
C GLU A 447 -19.28 0.72 0.09
N LEU A 448 -18.02 0.42 -0.21
CA LEU A 448 -17.58 -0.95 -0.43
C LEU A 448 -17.40 -1.68 0.90
N ALA A 449 -18.03 -2.84 1.02
CA ALA A 449 -17.84 -3.77 2.12
C ALA A 449 -17.38 -5.13 1.61
N THR A 450 -16.46 -5.77 2.37
CA THR A 450 -15.83 -7.04 2.01
C THR A 450 -16.04 -8.07 3.12
N SER A 451 -16.28 -9.33 2.75
CA SER A 451 -16.43 -10.46 3.66
C SER A 451 -15.67 -11.68 3.14
N GLY A 452 -15.27 -12.56 4.04
CA GLY A 452 -14.56 -13.80 3.71
C GLY A 452 -13.40 -14.10 4.66
N TYR A 453 -12.60 -15.10 4.31
CA TYR A 453 -11.44 -15.58 5.06
C TYR A 453 -10.40 -14.49 5.36
N LEU A 454 -10.36 -13.46 4.53
CA LEU A 454 -9.36 -12.39 4.52
C LEU A 454 -9.61 -11.31 5.58
N VAL A 455 -10.81 -11.24 6.17
CA VAL A 455 -11.16 -10.18 7.13
C VAL A 455 -10.37 -10.33 8.42
N MET A 456 -9.72 -9.26 8.87
CA MET A 456 -8.96 -9.21 10.12
C MET A 456 -9.80 -9.64 11.33
N GLN A 457 -9.13 -10.06 12.41
CA GLN A 457 -9.83 -10.35 13.67
C GLN A 457 -10.31 -9.08 14.39
N GLY A 458 -9.64 -7.95 14.17
CA GLY A 458 -9.95 -6.66 14.75
C GLY A 458 -8.68 -5.82 14.94
N TYR A 459 -8.81 -4.67 15.59
CA TYR A 459 -7.68 -3.85 16.00
C TYR A 459 -7.26 -4.24 17.44
N TRP A 460 -5.98 -4.46 17.63
CA TRP A 460 -5.43 -4.81 18.94
C TRP A 460 -5.73 -3.73 19.99
N GLY A 461 -6.43 -4.12 21.07
CA GLY A 461 -6.77 -3.22 22.17
C GLY A 461 -7.76 -2.10 21.83
N ASP A 462 -8.44 -2.15 20.67
CA ASP A 462 -9.38 -1.11 20.22
C ASP A 462 -10.68 -1.74 19.70
N GLU A 463 -11.50 -2.24 20.62
CA GLU A 463 -12.79 -2.85 20.30
C GLU A 463 -13.78 -1.85 19.69
N GLU A 464 -13.74 -0.59 20.11
CA GLU A 464 -14.64 0.45 19.62
C GLU A 464 -14.42 0.67 18.13
N LYS A 465 -13.16 0.91 17.73
CA LYS A 465 -12.82 1.06 16.31
C LYS A 465 -13.02 -0.23 15.51
N THR A 466 -12.87 -1.39 16.13
CA THR A 466 -13.18 -2.66 15.49
C THR A 466 -14.67 -2.74 15.15
N LYS A 467 -15.56 -2.44 16.09
CA LYS A 467 -17.03 -2.47 15.90
C LYS A 467 -17.53 -1.45 14.88
N GLU A 468 -16.81 -0.32 14.68
CA GLU A 468 -17.16 0.68 13.66
C GLU A 468 -17.05 0.14 12.23
N VAL A 469 -16.09 -0.76 11.99
CA VAL A 469 -15.73 -1.20 10.63
C VAL A 469 -15.95 -2.68 10.37
N ARG A 470 -15.94 -3.52 11.41
CA ARG A 470 -16.12 -4.97 11.32
C ARG A 470 -17.46 -5.36 11.97
N ILE A 471 -18.46 -5.63 11.13
CA ILE A 471 -19.85 -5.83 11.55
C ILE A 471 -20.26 -7.28 11.24
N LEU A 472 -20.89 -7.92 12.20
CA LEU A 472 -21.51 -9.24 12.02
C LEU A 472 -22.94 -9.02 11.49
N GLU A 473 -23.22 -9.55 10.31
CA GLU A 473 -24.54 -9.51 9.70
C GLU A 473 -25.07 -10.92 9.46
N PRO A 474 -26.40 -11.12 9.46
CA PRO A 474 -26.99 -12.39 9.04
C PRO A 474 -26.47 -12.78 7.65
N ASP A 475 -26.18 -14.06 7.45
CA ASP A 475 -25.81 -14.54 6.11
C ASP A 475 -27.07 -14.58 5.23
N VAL A 476 -27.11 -13.65 4.28
CA VAL A 476 -28.21 -13.55 3.33
C VAL A 476 -27.88 -14.43 2.14
N ASP A 477 -28.68 -15.46 1.90
CA ASP A 477 -28.57 -16.29 0.70
C ASP A 477 -28.86 -15.46 -0.55
N THR A 478 -27.82 -15.03 -1.24
CA THR A 478 -27.93 -14.34 -2.55
C THR A 478 -28.45 -15.27 -3.65
N GLY A 479 -28.71 -16.53 -3.37
CA GLY A 479 -29.18 -17.57 -4.28
C GLY A 479 -30.69 -17.83 -4.25
N ARG A 480 -31.40 -17.40 -3.20
CA ARG A 480 -32.87 -17.53 -3.09
C ARG A 480 -33.54 -16.16 -3.15
N ALA A 481 -33.69 -15.64 -4.35
CA ALA A 481 -34.60 -14.52 -4.59
C ALA A 481 -36.04 -15.02 -4.56
N GLY A 482 -36.84 -14.48 -3.64
CA GLY A 482 -38.28 -14.58 -3.69
C GLY A 482 -38.92 -15.43 -2.60
N SER A 483 -39.28 -14.78 -1.49
CA SER A 483 -40.40 -15.24 -0.69
C SER A 483 -41.67 -15.07 -1.54
N PRO A 484 -42.60 -16.04 -1.55
CA PRO A 484 -43.81 -15.97 -2.37
C PRO A 484 -44.81 -14.87 -1.97
N ASP A 485 -44.52 -14.17 -0.87
CA ASP A 485 -45.44 -13.18 -0.25
C ASP A 485 -45.10 -11.70 -0.55
N GLY A 486 -44.10 -11.42 -1.36
CA GLY A 486 -43.84 -10.06 -1.87
C GLY A 486 -43.35 -9.03 -0.85
N THR A 487 -42.92 -9.42 0.34
CA THR A 487 -42.47 -8.49 1.40
C THR A 487 -41.02 -8.02 1.25
N GLY A 488 -40.26 -8.51 0.27
CA GLY A 488 -38.98 -7.94 -0.13
C GLY A 488 -37.84 -8.04 0.89
N GLU A 489 -38.04 -8.70 2.04
CA GLU A 489 -36.94 -8.93 3.00
C GLU A 489 -36.08 -10.11 2.56
N PRO A 490 -34.75 -9.97 2.59
CA PRO A 490 -33.83 -11.06 2.25
C PRO A 490 -34.02 -12.22 3.24
N ALA A 491 -34.14 -13.44 2.74
CA ALA A 491 -34.23 -14.64 3.57
C ALA A 491 -32.93 -14.83 4.35
N VAL A 492 -33.03 -14.91 5.67
CA VAL A 492 -31.91 -15.31 6.53
C VAL A 492 -31.70 -16.82 6.35
N GLU A 493 -30.48 -17.24 6.01
CA GLU A 493 -30.12 -18.66 5.97
C GLU A 493 -30.39 -19.27 7.34
N GLN A 494 -31.24 -20.30 7.39
CA GLN A 494 -31.49 -21.07 8.60
C GLN A 494 -30.68 -22.37 8.54
N ASN A 495 -30.02 -22.72 9.63
CA ASN A 495 -29.45 -24.05 9.80
C ASN A 495 -30.53 -25.12 9.69
N GLY A 496 -30.17 -26.37 9.40
CA GLY A 496 -31.14 -27.46 9.24
C GLY A 496 -32.04 -27.73 10.44
N ASP A 497 -31.81 -27.06 11.58
CA ASP A 497 -32.62 -27.07 12.80
C ASP A 497 -33.53 -25.83 12.98
N GLY A 498 -33.55 -24.95 11.97
CA GLY A 498 -34.37 -23.74 12.01
C GLY A 498 -33.74 -22.57 12.78
N SER A 499 -32.54 -22.71 13.32
CA SER A 499 -31.80 -21.61 13.94
C SER A 499 -31.23 -20.67 12.88
N PRO A 500 -31.08 -19.34 13.16
CA PRO A 500 -30.41 -18.43 12.25
C PRO A 500 -29.02 -18.95 11.94
N GLY A 501 -28.64 -19.00 10.66
CA GLY A 501 -27.28 -19.33 10.23
C GLY A 501 -26.26 -18.44 10.93
N ALA A 502 -25.06 -18.96 11.16
CA ALA A 502 -23.97 -18.17 11.73
C ALA A 502 -23.75 -16.93 10.85
N GLY A 503 -23.87 -15.75 11.45
CA GLY A 503 -23.71 -14.48 10.71
C GLY A 503 -22.34 -14.38 10.08
N ARG A 504 -22.23 -13.51 9.09
CA ARG A 504 -20.99 -13.25 8.33
C ARG A 504 -20.39 -11.92 8.74
N TRP A 505 -19.06 -11.93 8.96
CA TRP A 505 -18.33 -10.69 9.22
C TRP A 505 -18.09 -9.89 7.95
N TRP A 506 -18.51 -8.63 7.97
CA TRP A 506 -18.26 -7.66 6.91
C TRP A 506 -17.30 -6.58 7.38
N MET A 507 -16.30 -6.27 6.54
CA MET A 507 -15.36 -5.17 6.71
C MET A 507 -15.77 -4.01 5.82
N TYR A 508 -16.15 -2.90 6.42
CA TYR A 508 -16.53 -1.65 5.76
C TYR A 508 -15.31 -0.79 5.52
N SER A 509 -15.06 -0.46 4.26
CA SER A 509 -13.79 0.13 3.83
C SER A 509 -13.70 1.65 4.02
N GLY A 510 -14.83 2.35 4.02
CA GLY A 510 -14.91 3.81 3.91
C GLY A 510 -14.53 4.33 2.52
N ASP A 511 -14.35 3.43 1.55
CA ASP A 511 -14.09 3.78 0.15
C ASP A 511 -15.40 3.71 -0.65
N GLU A 512 -15.63 4.70 -1.50
CA GLU A 512 -16.76 4.72 -2.40
C GLU A 512 -16.44 3.95 -3.67
N ALA A 513 -17.38 3.11 -4.09
CA ALA A 513 -17.24 2.23 -5.23
C ALA A 513 -18.54 2.10 -6.02
N SER A 514 -18.46 1.56 -7.22
CA SER A 514 -19.59 1.08 -8.02
C SER A 514 -19.26 -0.27 -8.65
N MET A 515 -20.29 -1.06 -8.97
CA MET A 515 -20.14 -2.38 -9.57
C MET A 515 -20.90 -2.44 -10.91
N THR A 516 -20.26 -3.02 -11.92
CA THR A 516 -20.89 -3.26 -13.23
C THR A 516 -21.66 -4.58 -13.23
N ALA A 517 -22.59 -4.76 -14.18
CA ALA A 517 -23.39 -5.98 -14.30
C ALA A 517 -22.55 -7.25 -14.57
N ASP A 518 -21.35 -7.10 -15.14
CA ASP A 518 -20.38 -8.17 -15.35
C ASP A 518 -19.42 -8.38 -14.17
N GLY A 519 -19.66 -7.70 -13.03
CA GLY A 519 -19.01 -7.92 -11.74
C GLY A 519 -17.66 -7.22 -11.57
N TYR A 520 -17.29 -6.28 -12.46
CA TYR A 520 -16.12 -5.43 -12.23
C TYR A 520 -16.47 -4.31 -11.25
N VAL A 521 -15.53 -4.02 -10.37
CA VAL A 521 -15.66 -2.97 -9.34
C VAL A 521 -14.74 -1.82 -9.69
N SER A 522 -15.23 -0.59 -9.52
CA SER A 522 -14.45 0.64 -9.67
C SER A 522 -14.49 1.45 -8.38
N ILE A 523 -13.33 1.95 -7.93
CA ILE A 523 -13.23 2.87 -6.79
C ILE A 523 -13.32 4.30 -7.32
N THR A 524 -14.18 5.10 -6.72
CA THR A 524 -14.36 6.52 -7.06
C THR A 524 -13.64 7.45 -6.08
N GLY A 525 -13.29 6.96 -4.88
CA GLY A 525 -12.53 7.72 -3.90
C GLY A 525 -12.80 7.27 -2.47
N ARG A 526 -12.31 8.05 -1.51
CA ARG A 526 -12.70 7.87 -0.10
C ARG A 526 -13.91 8.73 0.23
N ILE A 527 -14.88 8.17 0.93
CA ILE A 527 -16.07 8.90 1.38
C ILE A 527 -15.68 10.15 2.20
N LYS A 528 -14.65 10.02 3.06
CA LYS A 528 -14.13 11.14 3.87
C LYS A 528 -13.30 12.17 3.09
N ASP A 529 -12.91 11.87 1.85
CA ASP A 529 -12.13 12.77 0.99
C ASP A 529 -12.99 13.46 -0.07
N LEU A 530 -14.31 13.14 -0.14
CA LEU A 530 -15.25 13.86 -1.00
C LEU A 530 -15.24 15.35 -0.68
N ILE A 531 -15.25 16.16 -1.72
CA ILE A 531 -15.36 17.61 -1.61
C ILE A 531 -16.84 17.97 -1.74
N ILE A 532 -17.42 18.53 -0.68
CA ILE A 532 -18.84 18.89 -0.65
C ILE A 532 -18.96 20.37 -1.03
N ARG A 533 -19.21 20.62 -2.31
CA ARG A 533 -19.31 21.98 -2.86
C ARG A 533 -20.76 22.32 -3.25
N GLY A 534 -21.39 23.19 -2.48
CA GLY A 534 -22.76 23.65 -2.77
C GLY A 534 -23.80 22.51 -2.75
N GLY A 535 -23.55 21.44 -1.98
CA GLY A 535 -24.39 20.24 -1.92
C GLY A 535 -24.04 19.17 -2.95
N GLU A 536 -23.09 19.44 -3.86
CA GLU A 536 -22.60 18.47 -4.84
C GLU A 536 -21.37 17.73 -4.28
N ASN A 537 -21.36 16.39 -4.42
CA ASN A 537 -20.24 15.54 -4.05
C ASN A 537 -19.24 15.49 -5.21
N ILE A 538 -18.07 16.10 -5.03
CA ILE A 538 -16.98 16.10 -6.01
C ILE A 538 -15.95 15.05 -5.60
N HIS A 539 -15.60 14.18 -6.53
CA HIS A 539 -14.58 13.16 -6.33
C HIS A 539 -13.20 13.69 -6.75
N PRO A 540 -12.25 13.84 -5.83
CA PRO A 540 -10.89 14.31 -6.15
C PRO A 540 -10.24 13.51 -7.27
N LEU A 541 -10.45 12.18 -7.28
CA LEU A 541 -9.85 11.26 -8.25
C LEU A 541 -10.25 11.58 -9.70
N GLU A 542 -11.46 12.04 -9.94
CA GLU A 542 -11.94 12.42 -11.28
C GLU A 542 -11.12 13.57 -11.85
N ILE A 543 -10.84 14.56 -11.01
CA ILE A 543 -10.02 15.72 -11.38
C ILE A 543 -8.56 15.32 -11.52
N GLU A 544 -8.03 14.50 -10.60
CA GLU A 544 -6.68 13.97 -10.65
C GLU A 544 -6.43 13.20 -11.94
N ASN A 545 -7.34 12.31 -12.34
CA ASN A 545 -7.25 11.55 -13.60
C ASN A 545 -7.23 12.46 -14.83
N ALA A 546 -8.00 13.53 -14.86
CA ALA A 546 -7.97 14.51 -15.94
C ALA A 546 -6.62 15.25 -15.98
N LEU A 547 -6.09 15.64 -14.82
CA LEU A 547 -4.81 16.35 -14.70
C LEU A 547 -3.61 15.47 -15.05
N PHE A 548 -3.62 14.20 -14.75
CA PHE A 548 -2.57 13.25 -15.15
C PHE A 548 -2.41 13.10 -16.67
N GLN A 549 -3.45 13.44 -17.43
CA GLN A 549 -3.39 13.45 -18.91
C GLN A 549 -2.74 14.73 -19.47
N HIS A 550 -2.51 15.75 -18.63
CA HIS A 550 -1.88 16.98 -19.09
C HIS A 550 -0.40 16.76 -19.44
N PRO A 551 0.10 17.18 -20.62
CA PRO A 551 1.46 16.89 -21.08
C PRO A 551 2.57 17.44 -20.18
N LEU A 552 2.31 18.53 -19.45
CA LEU A 552 3.29 19.20 -18.59
C LEU A 552 3.15 18.84 -17.09
N VAL A 553 2.17 18.01 -16.71
CA VAL A 553 1.94 17.57 -15.32
C VAL A 553 2.58 16.20 -15.09
N ALA A 554 3.39 16.06 -14.04
CA ALA A 554 3.95 14.80 -13.58
C ALA A 554 3.01 14.11 -12.59
N GLU A 555 2.61 14.82 -11.52
CA GLU A 555 1.68 14.32 -10.50
C GLU A 555 0.65 15.42 -10.15
N ALA A 556 -0.56 14.99 -9.78
CA ALA A 556 -1.61 15.87 -9.30
C ALA A 556 -2.30 15.25 -8.08
N SER A 557 -2.61 16.06 -7.06
CA SER A 557 -3.42 15.66 -5.92
C SER A 557 -4.42 16.74 -5.58
N VAL A 558 -5.69 16.35 -5.40
CA VAL A 558 -6.82 17.26 -5.21
C VAL A 558 -7.44 17.06 -3.84
N VAL A 559 -7.75 18.18 -3.18
CA VAL A 559 -8.37 18.20 -1.85
C VAL A 559 -9.46 19.27 -1.78
N GLY A 560 -10.41 19.08 -0.84
CA GLY A 560 -11.37 20.12 -0.48
C GLY A 560 -10.79 21.08 0.54
N VAL A 561 -11.06 22.35 0.38
CA VAL A 561 -10.71 23.42 1.32
C VAL A 561 -11.95 24.22 1.67
N PRO A 562 -12.06 24.80 2.89
CA PRO A 562 -13.22 25.60 3.27
C PRO A 562 -13.45 26.76 2.31
N ASP A 563 -14.72 26.98 1.93
CA ASP A 563 -15.18 28.06 1.09
C ASP A 563 -16.45 28.71 1.68
N ALA A 564 -16.41 30.01 1.87
CA ALA A 564 -17.48 30.73 2.56
C ALA A 564 -18.82 30.68 1.81
N ARG A 565 -18.82 30.53 0.47
CA ARG A 565 -20.01 30.53 -0.37
C ARG A 565 -20.58 29.14 -0.62
N HIS A 566 -19.72 28.14 -0.81
CA HIS A 566 -20.12 26.83 -1.26
C HIS A 566 -19.84 25.70 -0.23
N GLY A 567 -19.38 26.05 0.99
CA GLY A 567 -18.95 25.08 1.99
C GLY A 567 -17.50 24.63 1.75
N GLU A 568 -17.23 24.02 0.60
CA GLU A 568 -15.88 23.68 0.17
C GLU A 568 -15.60 24.12 -1.27
N ALA A 569 -14.31 24.33 -1.57
CA ALA A 569 -13.79 24.57 -2.90
C ALA A 569 -12.74 23.52 -3.27
N VAL A 570 -12.58 23.29 -4.57
CA VAL A 570 -11.57 22.39 -5.12
C VAL A 570 -10.21 23.06 -5.09
N CYS A 571 -9.22 22.40 -4.49
CA CYS A 571 -7.83 22.81 -4.45
C CYS A 571 -6.96 21.72 -5.06
N ALA A 572 -6.13 22.06 -6.05
CA ALA A 572 -5.21 21.15 -6.72
C ALA A 572 -3.76 21.49 -6.37
N PHE A 573 -3.00 20.49 -5.94
CA PHE A 573 -1.55 20.54 -5.85
C PHE A 573 -0.95 19.83 -7.05
N ILE A 574 -0.05 20.48 -7.76
CA ILE A 574 0.51 20.01 -9.04
C ILE A 574 2.03 19.90 -8.92
N VAL A 575 2.56 18.75 -9.32
CA VAL A 575 3.99 18.56 -9.58
C VAL A 575 4.21 18.70 -11.09
N PRO A 576 4.91 19.74 -11.57
CA PRO A 576 5.26 19.87 -12.97
C PRO A 576 6.25 18.79 -13.41
N ARG A 577 6.28 18.47 -14.71
CA ARG A 577 7.32 17.60 -15.25
C ARG A 577 8.70 18.26 -15.17
N ALA A 578 9.73 17.43 -15.07
CA ALA A 578 11.12 17.92 -15.14
C ALA A 578 11.36 18.75 -16.41
N GLY A 579 11.89 19.96 -16.23
CA GLY A 579 12.13 20.90 -17.33
C GLY A 579 10.90 21.70 -17.75
N VAL A 580 9.85 21.72 -16.95
CA VAL A 580 8.69 22.63 -17.08
C VAL A 580 8.82 23.70 -16.02
N ALA A 581 8.73 24.95 -16.44
CA ALA A 581 8.68 26.10 -15.54
C ALA A 581 7.23 26.43 -15.16
N THR A 582 7.03 27.07 -14.03
CA THR A 582 5.72 27.55 -13.57
C THR A 582 5.69 29.07 -13.48
N GLU A 583 4.50 29.65 -13.46
CA GLU A 583 4.37 31.13 -13.35
C GLU A 583 4.90 31.68 -12.02
N ASP A 584 5.00 30.89 -10.97
CA ASP A 584 5.56 31.28 -9.67
C ASP A 584 7.09 31.08 -9.60
N ASP A 585 7.72 30.59 -10.68
CA ASP A 585 9.16 30.43 -10.77
C ASP A 585 9.85 31.79 -10.83
N PRO A 586 10.84 32.09 -9.95
CA PRO A 586 11.51 33.41 -9.91
C PRO A 586 12.29 33.75 -11.21
N THR A 587 12.48 32.77 -12.10
CA THR A 587 13.08 33.00 -13.42
C THR A 587 12.13 33.64 -14.42
N PHE A 588 10.83 33.76 -14.11
CA PHE A 588 9.83 34.49 -14.87
C PHE A 588 9.50 35.83 -14.20
N GLY A 589 9.34 36.88 -14.98
CA GLY A 589 8.89 38.18 -14.48
C GLY A 589 7.39 38.21 -14.20
N GLU A 590 6.90 39.21 -13.45
CA GLU A 590 5.44 39.40 -13.19
C GLU A 590 4.62 39.56 -14.47
N ASP A 591 5.28 39.89 -15.58
CA ASP A 591 4.71 39.99 -16.93
C ASP A 591 4.62 38.65 -17.67
N GLY A 592 5.13 37.56 -17.07
CA GLY A 592 5.11 36.19 -17.62
C GLY A 592 6.12 35.95 -18.74
N PHE A 593 7.10 36.87 -18.95
CA PHE A 593 8.19 36.69 -19.89
C PHE A 593 9.42 36.07 -19.22
N ALA A 594 10.03 35.10 -19.93
CA ALA A 594 11.22 34.37 -19.44
C ALA A 594 12.40 35.35 -19.28
N ARG A 595 13.04 35.35 -18.10
CA ARG A 595 14.35 35.92 -17.90
C ARG A 595 15.40 35.04 -18.60
N SER A 596 16.58 35.55 -18.90
CA SER A 596 17.56 34.96 -19.83
C SER A 596 17.95 33.48 -19.61
N GLU A 597 17.72 32.91 -18.42
CA GLU A 597 18.06 31.52 -18.08
C GLU A 597 16.94 30.51 -18.40
N SER A 598 15.70 30.97 -18.65
CA SER A 598 14.52 30.11 -18.91
C SER A 598 14.05 30.13 -20.36
N GLN A 599 14.83 30.71 -21.27
CA GLN A 599 14.50 30.74 -22.71
C GLN A 599 14.42 29.34 -23.30
N GLY A 600 13.19 28.94 -23.68
CA GLY A 600 12.92 27.65 -24.32
C GLY A 600 12.30 26.58 -23.44
N LEU A 601 12.10 26.79 -22.11
CA LEU A 601 11.37 25.89 -21.29
C LEU A 601 9.84 26.04 -21.48
N PRO A 602 9.06 24.94 -21.56
CA PRO A 602 7.62 25.04 -21.57
C PRO A 602 7.13 25.59 -20.23
N LEU A 603 6.21 26.56 -20.28
CA LEU A 603 5.61 27.20 -19.10
C LEU A 603 4.24 26.64 -18.84
N LEU A 604 3.97 26.23 -17.59
CA LEU A 604 2.67 25.80 -17.10
C LEU A 604 2.08 26.86 -16.16
N ARG A 605 0.92 27.40 -16.50
CA ARG A 605 0.21 28.40 -15.70
C ARG A 605 -0.97 27.77 -14.96
N LYS A 606 -1.39 28.37 -13.85
CA LYS A 606 -2.60 27.94 -13.10
C LYS A 606 -3.84 27.97 -13.98
N ASP A 607 -3.92 28.95 -14.89
CA ASP A 607 -5.03 29.04 -15.85
C ASP A 607 -4.99 27.95 -16.92
N ASP A 608 -3.83 27.45 -17.30
CA ASP A 608 -3.70 26.29 -18.20
C ASP A 608 -4.26 25.02 -17.52
N VAL A 609 -3.94 24.85 -16.24
CA VAL A 609 -4.49 23.74 -15.40
C VAL A 609 -6.02 23.84 -15.32
N ARG A 610 -6.56 25.05 -15.04
CA ARG A 610 -8.01 25.29 -14.97
C ARG A 610 -8.68 25.09 -16.33
N ALA A 611 -8.08 25.59 -17.41
CA ALA A 611 -8.59 25.43 -18.77
C ALA A 611 -8.60 23.95 -19.19
N TRP A 612 -7.57 23.20 -18.83
CA TRP A 612 -7.49 21.77 -19.11
C TRP A 612 -8.63 20.99 -18.47
N VAL A 613 -8.90 21.23 -17.18
CA VAL A 613 -10.01 20.60 -16.46
C VAL A 613 -11.34 21.04 -17.05
N ARG A 614 -11.54 22.33 -17.30
CA ARG A 614 -12.77 22.90 -17.89
C ARG A 614 -13.12 22.30 -19.26
N GLY A 615 -12.10 22.00 -20.05
CA GLY A 615 -12.27 21.40 -21.38
C GLY A 615 -12.67 19.92 -21.37
N ARG A 616 -12.60 19.27 -20.20
CA ARG A 616 -12.82 17.81 -20.04
C ARG A 616 -13.89 17.44 -19.02
N LEU A 617 -14.08 18.30 -18.04
CA LEU A 617 -14.99 18.06 -16.92
C LEU A 617 -15.96 19.23 -16.73
N SER A 618 -16.99 19.02 -15.93
CA SER A 618 -17.96 20.06 -15.59
C SER A 618 -17.34 21.23 -14.84
N SER A 619 -17.90 22.42 -14.99
CA SER A 619 -17.32 23.66 -14.46
C SER A 619 -17.16 23.70 -12.94
N HIS A 620 -18.02 22.98 -12.18
CA HIS A 620 -17.92 22.92 -10.73
C HIS A 620 -16.72 22.09 -10.24
N LEU A 621 -16.13 21.26 -11.12
CA LEU A 621 -14.94 20.43 -10.86
C LEU A 621 -13.64 21.23 -11.10
N VAL A 622 -13.70 22.41 -11.69
CA VAL A 622 -12.52 23.21 -11.97
C VAL A 622 -11.90 23.71 -10.66
N PRO A 623 -10.58 23.48 -10.43
CA PRO A 623 -9.91 23.92 -9.22
C PRO A 623 -9.99 25.44 -9.04
N LYS A 624 -10.52 25.90 -7.90
CA LYS A 624 -10.46 27.30 -7.49
C LYS A 624 -9.01 27.68 -7.18
N TYR A 625 -8.33 26.83 -6.42
CA TYR A 625 -6.94 27.03 -6.02
C TYR A 625 -6.04 26.00 -6.70
N VAL A 626 -4.89 26.47 -7.19
CA VAL A 626 -3.83 25.67 -7.80
C VAL A 626 -2.51 26.05 -7.14
N PHE A 627 -1.82 25.07 -6.55
CA PHE A 627 -0.51 25.27 -5.93
C PHE A 627 0.52 24.34 -6.59
N TRP A 628 1.72 24.86 -6.77
CA TRP A 628 2.86 24.10 -7.25
C TRP A 628 3.56 23.44 -6.06
N THR A 629 4.08 22.24 -6.28
CA THR A 629 4.90 21.53 -5.30
C THR A 629 5.91 20.64 -6.00
N ASP A 630 7.06 20.43 -5.39
CA ASP A 630 8.09 19.53 -5.92
C ASP A 630 7.83 18.07 -5.54
N ASP A 631 7.13 17.84 -4.43
CA ASP A 631 6.75 16.50 -3.94
C ASP A 631 5.56 16.62 -2.97
N TYR A 632 4.95 15.47 -2.66
CA TYR A 632 3.85 15.36 -1.72
C TYR A 632 4.29 14.79 -0.38
N PRO A 633 3.60 15.13 0.71
CA PRO A 633 3.71 14.36 1.94
C PRO A 633 3.17 12.95 1.71
N LYS A 634 4.08 11.98 1.60
CA LYS A 634 3.75 10.56 1.35
C LYS A 634 3.96 9.73 2.60
N THR A 635 3.21 8.64 2.72
CA THR A 635 3.54 7.57 3.65
C THR A 635 4.76 6.81 3.14
N ALA A 636 5.41 6.00 3.99
CA ALA A 636 6.53 5.17 3.55
C ALA A 636 6.13 4.10 2.51
N SER A 637 4.84 3.78 2.41
CA SER A 637 4.29 2.95 1.32
C SER A 637 4.01 3.73 0.03
N GLY A 638 4.37 5.02 -0.04
CA GLY A 638 4.20 5.88 -1.21
C GLY A 638 2.82 6.53 -1.36
N LYS A 639 1.91 6.38 -0.38
CA LYS A 639 0.56 6.93 -0.42
C LYS A 639 0.55 8.40 0.00
N ILE A 640 -0.09 9.27 -0.79
CA ILE A 640 -0.22 10.71 -0.51
C ILE A 640 -1.09 10.93 0.74
N GLN A 641 -0.61 11.76 1.66
CA GLN A 641 -1.30 12.14 2.90
C GLN A 641 -2.16 13.39 2.67
N LYS A 642 -3.35 13.22 2.06
CA LYS A 642 -4.24 14.33 1.68
C LYS A 642 -4.62 15.27 2.84
N TYR A 643 -4.71 14.74 4.07
CA TYR A 643 -4.97 15.60 5.23
C TYR A 643 -3.90 16.66 5.44
N LYS A 644 -2.62 16.35 5.22
CA LYS A 644 -1.53 17.33 5.28
C LYS A 644 -1.60 18.36 4.15
N LEU A 645 -2.07 17.93 2.96
CA LEU A 645 -2.31 18.86 1.86
C LEU A 645 -3.46 19.82 2.18
N ARG A 646 -4.53 19.35 2.85
CA ARG A 646 -5.60 20.23 3.31
C ARG A 646 -5.10 21.27 4.32
N ASP A 647 -4.25 20.87 5.26
CA ASP A 647 -3.68 21.79 6.24
C ASP A 647 -2.77 22.80 5.55
N ALA A 648 -1.86 22.35 4.69
CA ALA A 648 -1.00 23.23 3.91
C ALA A 648 -1.80 24.19 3.00
N ALA A 649 -2.88 23.73 2.39
CA ALA A 649 -3.74 24.57 1.56
C ALA A 649 -4.40 25.69 2.38
N ARG A 650 -4.86 25.40 3.61
CA ARG A 650 -5.43 26.44 4.50
C ARG A 650 -4.40 27.54 4.78
N ASP A 651 -3.17 27.15 5.11
CA ASP A 651 -2.10 28.10 5.39
C ASP A 651 -1.77 28.95 4.14
N LEU A 652 -1.64 28.29 2.97
CA LEU A 652 -1.35 28.97 1.70
C LEU A 652 -2.48 29.92 1.29
N ILE A 653 -3.75 29.51 1.45
CA ILE A 653 -4.90 30.37 1.14
C ILE A 653 -4.93 31.59 2.05
N HIS A 654 -4.67 31.45 3.37
CA HIS A 654 -4.58 32.58 4.28
C HIS A 654 -3.49 33.58 3.93
N ILE A 655 -2.36 33.11 3.42
CA ILE A 655 -1.26 33.96 2.94
C ILE A 655 -1.65 34.70 1.64
N HIS A 656 -2.41 34.08 0.74
CA HIS A 656 -2.73 34.61 -0.59
C HIS A 656 -4.04 35.43 -0.61
N THR A 657 -4.95 35.26 0.35
CA THR A 657 -6.25 35.95 0.42
C THR A 657 -6.28 37.11 1.43
N GLY A 658 -5.13 37.52 1.96
CA GLY A 658 -5.02 38.73 2.76
C GLY A 658 -5.45 39.98 1.98
N PRO A 659 -5.86 41.10 2.66
CA PRO A 659 -6.34 42.31 2.00
C PRO A 659 -5.34 42.82 0.94
N GLY A 660 -5.74 42.82 -0.33
CA GLY A 660 -4.91 43.29 -1.47
C GLY A 660 -4.27 42.18 -2.33
N SER A 661 -4.64 40.90 -2.12
CA SER A 661 -4.10 39.77 -2.88
C SER A 661 -4.56 39.73 -4.36
N VAL A 662 -3.82 38.99 -5.20
CA VAL A 662 -4.10 38.82 -6.64
C VAL A 662 -5.44 38.06 -6.85
N ASP A 663 -5.83 37.19 -5.92
CA ASP A 663 -7.07 36.42 -6.02
C ASP A 663 -8.34 37.25 -5.77
N GLU A 664 -8.26 38.33 -4.94
CA GLU A 664 -9.36 39.27 -4.77
C GLU A 664 -9.70 40.02 -6.07
N LYS A 665 -8.65 40.34 -6.89
CA LYS A 665 -8.83 40.91 -8.22
C LYS A 665 -9.43 39.92 -9.23
N TYR A 666 -9.12 38.63 -9.11
CA TYR A 666 -9.62 37.58 -9.99
C TYR A 666 -11.10 37.27 -9.71
N GLU A 667 -11.51 37.20 -8.43
CA GLU A 667 -12.92 37.07 -8.07
C GLU A 667 -13.77 38.23 -8.57
N ALA A 668 -13.25 39.46 -8.48
CA ALA A 668 -13.95 40.64 -9.01
C ALA A 668 -14.10 40.61 -10.55
N VAL A 669 -13.16 40.00 -11.27
CA VAL A 669 -13.24 39.84 -12.74
C VAL A 669 -14.22 38.74 -13.10
N LEU A 670 -14.23 37.62 -12.36
CA LEU A 670 -15.18 36.50 -12.54
C LEU A 670 -16.62 36.94 -12.24
N GLU A 671 -16.84 37.70 -11.17
CA GLU A 671 -18.15 38.24 -10.84
C GLU A 671 -18.66 39.22 -11.92
N LYS A 672 -17.76 40.04 -12.51
CA LYS A 672 -18.12 40.89 -13.65
C LYS A 672 -18.46 40.10 -14.91
N GLN A 673 -17.75 38.99 -15.19
CA GLN A 673 -18.05 38.14 -16.35
C GLN A 673 -19.32 37.33 -16.20
N ILE A 674 -19.63 36.84 -14.98
CA ILE A 674 -20.87 36.12 -14.68
C ILE A 674 -22.06 37.08 -14.63
N GLY A 675 -21.88 38.29 -14.09
CA GLY A 675 -22.89 39.35 -14.07
C GLY A 675 -23.23 39.90 -15.44
N ALA A 676 -22.31 39.86 -16.41
CA ALA A 676 -22.55 40.32 -17.78
C ALA A 676 -23.30 39.29 -18.66
N GLN A 677 -23.42 38.04 -18.27
CA GLN A 677 -24.21 37.01 -18.97
C GLN A 677 -25.56 36.70 -18.34
N GLY A 678 -25.91 37.30 -17.20
CA GLY A 678 -27.09 37.03 -16.38
C GLY A 678 -28.27 37.98 -16.60
N GLY A 679 -28.60 38.32 -17.83
CA GLY A 679 -29.85 39.07 -18.23
C GLY A 679 -30.99 38.14 -18.67
N GLY A 680 -31.25 37.02 -17.98
CA GLY A 680 -32.35 36.09 -18.26
C GLY A 680 -33.08 35.71 -16.98
N ARG A 681 -34.38 36.10 -16.87
CA ARG A 681 -35.27 35.78 -15.76
C ARG A 681 -35.32 34.26 -15.51
N SER A 682 -35.18 33.87 -14.25
CA SER A 682 -35.38 32.52 -13.74
C SER A 682 -36.77 31.97 -14.09
N PRO A 683 -36.90 30.71 -14.60
CA PRO A 683 -38.19 30.07 -14.87
C PRO A 683 -38.96 29.58 -13.62
N TRP A 684 -38.50 29.84 -12.42
CA TRP A 684 -39.02 29.29 -11.16
C TRP A 684 -39.60 30.31 -10.19
N GLU A 685 -40.07 31.46 -10.69
CA GLU A 685 -41.00 32.28 -9.95
C GLU A 685 -42.41 32.03 -10.51
N LYS A 686 -43.05 31.01 -9.98
CA LYS A 686 -44.51 30.93 -9.74
C LYS A 686 -44.78 29.89 -8.67
#